data_4cc8b7df1bb0f5cc49756f3c5d5c5545
#
_entry.id   4cc8b7df1bb0f5cc49756f3c5d5c5545
#
_cell.length_a   1.000
_cell.length_b   1.000
_cell.length_c   1.000
_cell.angle_alpha   90.00
_cell.angle_beta   90.00
_cell.angle_gamma   90.00
#
_symmetry.space_group_name_H-M   'P 1'
#
loop_
_entity.id
_entity.type
_entity.pdbx_description
1 polymer ?
#
loop_
_entity_poly.entity_id
_entity_poly.type
_entity_poly.pdbx_seq_one_letter_code
_entity_poly.pdbx_strand_id
1 'polypeptide(L)'
;MGRTSSPIPRTSAEIRQSFLDFFEDRGHTIVPSSSLIPGGDQTLLFTNAGMVQFKDVFLGTGTRPYTRVADSQKCMRVAGKHNDLEEVGRDDTHHTFFEMLGNWSFGDYYKKEAITWAWELLTEVWGFPKDRLYATCFEDEKGEIPRDDEAAEYWRNQPGFNPDHVLFFGRGENFWEMADTGPCGPDSEIHFDRGPECCDKQEDPDHVCQVNGDCQRYLELWNLVFIQYNRTGPSNLDPLPSTHVDTGMGFERVVSVLQDVDSNYRTDLFSPLLDSIQMLTDHSDQERAEHFTPYRVIADHARAATFLIADGVVPGNLGRNYVCRMIIRRGSRFGSKIGLDEPFMAKVAESVVEHYGDFYPELARNQSAIYRTITDEERRFHRTIDIGISHLMNVIQETRAAHLDTIPGDKAFDLYATHGLPFEITRDIAREHGADTDEAGFFEAMEIHRLVSGSDLGLQEQSEIDTEFYRRLLVDLQEKGTLGSEGVVYDPYGGFAQEATILAILKNGALVQSASLSDEVAFIIPETPFYIEAGGQVADTGSISSIADPSWKIAVQGTYQPIGGLVVHYGQVTIGEPKVGDQALAMIDEPRRWDIMRNHTATHLLHGTLRRVLGEHVRQAGSLVAPDRLRFDFTHPEAMTSEQITKVEQLVNEAILSDYELQIKHETRDEAVAQGAMALFGETYGETVRTVRIGDEESLSYELCGGTHVENTGAIGTFLILSEGSVASGIRRIEAITGRGAQKVIQSRLGVMNRIAGKLETDPDTLEAKVDDLLEKHLKIERELRRFREGKAVAYYEELRPTEVAGIPVLTGTIPDGDADILRRLTDRFRAKHGNGVIVLASTVEDRAVIVAAVSPDLVDRGFDAAELVDEVAAIVEGKGGGKPILAQAGGKNPEKIPDALAIVPGWVKDRLA
;
A
#
# COMPACT_ATOMS: atom_id res chain seq x y z
N MET A 1 -26.19 -28.94 -44.51
CA MET A 1 -24.93 -29.62 -44.17
C MET A 1 -24.98 -29.81 -42.67
N GLY A 2 -24.99 -31.06 -42.17
CA GLY A 2 -25.11 -31.32 -40.75
C GLY A 2 -23.90 -30.78 -40.01
N ARG A 3 -24.12 -29.94 -39.01
CA ARG A 3 -23.11 -29.61 -37.99
C ARG A 3 -22.71 -30.92 -37.32
N THR A 4 -21.48 -31.38 -37.53
CA THR A 4 -20.89 -32.40 -36.66
C THR A 4 -20.85 -31.76 -35.28
N SER A 5 -21.59 -32.30 -34.31
CA SER A 5 -21.51 -31.84 -32.92
C SER A 5 -20.05 -31.93 -32.48
N SER A 6 -19.44 -30.78 -32.19
CA SER A 6 -18.16 -30.76 -31.51
C SER A 6 -18.30 -31.54 -30.18
N PRO A 7 -17.32 -32.31 -29.76
CA PRO A 7 -17.37 -32.95 -28.43
C PRO A 7 -17.60 -31.91 -27.34
N ILE A 8 -18.36 -32.26 -26.31
CA ILE A 8 -18.57 -31.39 -25.13
C ILE A 8 -17.20 -31.09 -24.53
N PRO A 9 -16.85 -29.80 -24.32
CA PRO A 9 -15.56 -29.43 -23.70
C PRO A 9 -15.47 -29.96 -22.28
N ARG A 10 -14.30 -30.42 -21.86
CA ARG A 10 -14.13 -31.07 -20.56
C ARG A 10 -13.01 -30.44 -19.71
N THR A 11 -12.01 -29.87 -20.34
CA THR A 11 -10.97 -29.12 -19.60
C THR A 11 -11.39 -27.67 -19.42
N SER A 12 -10.92 -27.04 -18.36
CA SER A 12 -11.14 -25.61 -18.12
C SER A 12 -10.71 -24.74 -19.30
N ALA A 13 -9.57 -25.05 -19.92
CA ALA A 13 -9.11 -24.36 -21.13
C ALA A 13 -10.08 -24.48 -22.30
N GLU A 14 -10.61 -25.70 -22.56
CA GLU A 14 -11.60 -25.93 -23.61
C GLU A 14 -12.93 -25.22 -23.32
N ILE A 15 -13.39 -25.23 -22.08
CA ILE A 15 -14.62 -24.57 -21.65
C ILE A 15 -14.51 -23.06 -21.85
N ARG A 16 -13.40 -22.43 -21.38
CA ARG A 16 -13.15 -21.01 -21.59
C ARG A 16 -13.09 -20.64 -23.06
N GLN A 17 -12.36 -21.41 -23.87
CA GLN A 17 -12.26 -21.16 -25.31
C GLN A 17 -13.61 -21.34 -25.99
N SER A 18 -14.37 -22.37 -25.64
CA SER A 18 -15.72 -22.63 -26.18
C SER A 18 -16.71 -21.48 -25.90
N PHE A 19 -16.60 -20.82 -24.75
CA PHE A 19 -17.37 -19.62 -24.42
C PHE A 19 -16.99 -18.44 -25.33
N LEU A 20 -15.72 -18.18 -25.46
CA LEU A 20 -15.21 -17.08 -26.29
C LEU A 20 -15.57 -17.28 -27.76
N ASP A 21 -15.33 -18.47 -28.30
CA ASP A 21 -15.67 -18.81 -29.69
C ASP A 21 -17.20 -18.71 -29.96
N PHE A 22 -18.03 -19.11 -28.97
CA PHE A 22 -19.49 -19.05 -29.10
C PHE A 22 -19.98 -17.60 -29.24
N PHE A 23 -19.39 -16.66 -28.49
CA PHE A 23 -19.76 -15.24 -28.58
C PHE A 23 -19.07 -14.53 -29.74
N GLU A 24 -17.85 -14.93 -30.15
CA GLU A 24 -17.20 -14.44 -31.36
C GLU A 24 -18.03 -14.76 -32.61
N ASP A 25 -18.55 -16.00 -32.73
CA ASP A 25 -19.45 -16.41 -33.80
C ASP A 25 -20.75 -15.58 -33.87
N ARG A 26 -21.10 -14.87 -32.77
CA ARG A 26 -22.28 -13.98 -32.69
C ARG A 26 -21.92 -12.51 -32.81
N GLY A 27 -20.70 -12.22 -33.24
CA GLY A 27 -20.22 -10.88 -33.55
C GLY A 27 -19.76 -10.10 -32.34
N HIS A 28 -19.41 -10.77 -31.24
CA HIS A 28 -18.74 -10.12 -30.10
C HIS A 28 -17.25 -9.98 -30.38
N THR A 29 -16.69 -8.86 -30.02
CA THR A 29 -15.25 -8.67 -29.99
C THR A 29 -14.68 -9.32 -28.73
N ILE A 30 -13.69 -10.20 -28.89
CA ILE A 30 -13.02 -10.80 -27.74
C ILE A 30 -11.93 -9.85 -27.26
N VAL A 31 -11.99 -9.50 -25.98
CA VAL A 31 -11.02 -8.60 -25.34
C VAL A 31 -10.26 -9.31 -24.22
N PRO A 32 -9.04 -8.90 -23.92
CA PRO A 32 -8.31 -9.47 -22.79
C PRO A 32 -8.92 -9.02 -21.44
N SER A 33 -8.72 -9.85 -20.42
CA SER A 33 -9.04 -9.50 -19.04
C SER A 33 -8.37 -8.20 -18.63
N SER A 34 -9.10 -7.31 -17.99
CA SER A 34 -8.51 -6.14 -17.35
C SER A 34 -7.74 -6.54 -16.07
N SER A 35 -6.93 -5.62 -15.55
CA SER A 35 -6.22 -5.81 -14.28
C SER A 35 -7.21 -5.97 -13.11
N LEU A 36 -6.80 -6.72 -12.08
CA LEU A 36 -7.49 -6.75 -10.79
C LEU A 36 -7.57 -5.37 -10.11
N ILE A 37 -6.72 -4.43 -10.54
CA ILE A 37 -6.74 -3.06 -10.05
C ILE A 37 -7.60 -2.23 -11.00
N PRO A 38 -8.78 -1.75 -10.57
CA PRO A 38 -9.67 -0.97 -11.42
C PRO A 38 -8.99 0.33 -11.87
N GLY A 39 -8.92 0.55 -13.19
CA GLY A 39 -8.42 1.80 -13.74
C GLY A 39 -9.42 2.93 -13.53
N GLY A 40 -9.05 3.96 -12.76
CA GLY A 40 -9.85 5.18 -12.61
C GLY A 40 -11.08 5.12 -11.70
N ASP A 41 -11.42 3.98 -11.13
CA ASP A 41 -12.48 3.86 -10.13
C ASP A 41 -11.91 3.79 -8.71
N GLN A 42 -12.07 4.86 -7.95
CA GLN A 42 -11.61 4.93 -6.55
C GLN A 42 -12.60 4.30 -5.57
N THR A 43 -13.81 3.96 -6.00
CA THR A 43 -14.85 3.37 -5.16
C THR A 43 -14.64 1.88 -4.93
N LEU A 44 -13.86 1.22 -5.80
CA LEU A 44 -13.57 -0.21 -5.75
C LEU A 44 -12.10 -0.48 -5.38
N LEU A 45 -11.89 -1.40 -4.45
CA LEU A 45 -10.54 -1.90 -4.14
C LEU A 45 -10.00 -2.78 -5.27
N PHE A 46 -10.85 -3.66 -5.82
CA PHE A 46 -10.49 -4.59 -6.88
C PHE A 46 -11.59 -4.66 -7.94
N THR A 47 -11.24 -5.15 -9.12
CA THR A 47 -12.18 -5.56 -10.13
C THR A 47 -12.97 -6.76 -9.61
N ASN A 48 -14.22 -6.56 -9.25
CA ASN A 48 -15.10 -7.55 -8.62
C ASN A 48 -16.13 -8.17 -9.59
N ALA A 49 -16.23 -7.61 -10.81
CA ALA A 49 -17.11 -8.07 -11.88
C ALA A 49 -16.55 -7.68 -13.24
N GLY A 50 -16.93 -8.42 -14.30
CA GLY A 50 -16.46 -8.20 -15.66
C GLY A 50 -16.81 -6.83 -16.24
N MET A 51 -17.92 -6.24 -15.81
CA MET A 51 -18.38 -4.94 -16.29
C MET A 51 -17.51 -3.75 -15.84
N VAL A 52 -16.66 -3.92 -14.84
CA VAL A 52 -15.91 -2.78 -14.26
C VAL A 52 -15.08 -2.04 -15.30
N GLN A 53 -14.50 -2.76 -16.25
CA GLN A 53 -13.74 -2.17 -17.36
C GLN A 53 -14.60 -1.42 -18.40
N PHE A 54 -15.93 -1.53 -18.33
CA PHE A 54 -16.88 -0.93 -19.26
C PHE A 54 -17.84 0.06 -18.59
N LYS A 55 -17.60 0.39 -17.30
CA LYS A 55 -18.47 1.28 -16.52
C LYS A 55 -18.75 2.61 -17.23
N ASP A 56 -17.75 3.20 -17.84
CA ASP A 56 -17.84 4.45 -18.59
C ASP A 56 -18.77 4.34 -19.80
N VAL A 57 -18.79 3.19 -20.47
CA VAL A 57 -19.67 2.94 -21.62
C VAL A 57 -21.14 2.81 -21.17
N PHE A 58 -21.40 2.08 -20.09
CA PHE A 58 -22.74 1.97 -19.53
C PHE A 58 -23.32 3.32 -19.09
N LEU A 59 -22.47 4.19 -18.55
CA LEU A 59 -22.86 5.54 -18.13
C LEU A 59 -22.92 6.54 -19.29
N GLY A 60 -22.56 6.14 -20.51
CA GLY A 60 -22.55 7.01 -21.70
C GLY A 60 -21.43 8.06 -21.69
N THR A 61 -20.43 7.91 -20.83
CA THR A 61 -19.26 8.81 -20.74
C THR A 61 -18.07 8.34 -21.54
N GLY A 62 -18.06 7.06 -21.96
CA GLY A 62 -17.06 6.45 -22.79
C GLY A 62 -17.65 5.80 -24.04
N THR A 63 -16.82 5.56 -25.05
CA THR A 63 -17.16 4.84 -26.28
C THR A 63 -16.18 3.73 -26.57
N ARG A 64 -16.62 2.73 -27.32
CA ARG A 64 -15.77 1.64 -27.83
C ARG A 64 -16.03 1.43 -29.31
N PRO A 65 -15.07 0.91 -30.09
CA PRO A 65 -15.26 0.62 -31.52
C PRO A 65 -16.19 -0.57 -31.78
N TYR A 66 -16.76 -1.15 -30.73
CA TYR A 66 -17.67 -2.31 -30.78
C TYR A 66 -18.88 -2.10 -29.85
N THR A 67 -20.01 -2.74 -30.21
CA THR A 67 -21.24 -2.74 -29.41
C THR A 67 -21.47 -4.07 -28.68
N ARG A 68 -20.71 -5.10 -29.03
CA ARG A 68 -20.75 -6.44 -28.43
C ARG A 68 -19.34 -6.85 -28.04
N VAL A 69 -19.18 -7.36 -26.84
CA VAL A 69 -17.87 -7.79 -26.33
C VAL A 69 -18.01 -8.99 -25.41
N ALA A 70 -17.00 -9.87 -25.39
CA ALA A 70 -16.93 -10.97 -24.45
C ALA A 70 -15.48 -11.19 -23.99
N ASP A 71 -15.34 -11.66 -22.74
CA ASP A 71 -14.03 -12.03 -22.18
C ASP A 71 -14.15 -13.09 -21.06
N SER A 72 -12.99 -13.46 -20.53
CA SER A 72 -12.82 -14.14 -19.24
C SER A 72 -12.08 -13.17 -18.29
N GLN A 73 -12.83 -12.51 -17.43
CA GLN A 73 -12.32 -11.46 -16.53
C GLN A 73 -11.82 -12.02 -15.22
N LYS A 74 -10.61 -11.64 -14.82
CA LYS A 74 -10.08 -11.82 -13.48
C LYS A 74 -10.89 -10.99 -12.48
N CYS A 75 -11.44 -11.62 -11.45
CA CYS A 75 -12.23 -10.95 -10.42
C CYS A 75 -11.71 -11.27 -9.02
N MET A 76 -11.91 -10.34 -8.10
CA MET A 76 -11.54 -10.51 -6.71
C MET A 76 -12.60 -9.97 -5.76
N ARG A 77 -13.06 -10.83 -4.81
CA ARG A 77 -14.09 -10.52 -3.82
C ARG A 77 -13.60 -10.81 -2.41
N VAL A 78 -13.02 -9.79 -1.79
CA VAL A 78 -12.37 -9.88 -0.45
C VAL A 78 -12.66 -8.67 0.45
N ALA A 79 -13.47 -7.74 -0.02
CA ALA A 79 -13.82 -6.54 0.73
C ALA A 79 -15.07 -5.85 0.16
N GLY A 80 -15.73 -5.02 0.95
CA GLY A 80 -16.90 -4.24 0.56
C GLY A 80 -18.19 -5.05 0.53
N LYS A 81 -19.11 -4.68 -0.36
CA LYS A 81 -20.44 -5.30 -0.48
C LYS A 81 -20.37 -6.79 -0.89
N HIS A 82 -19.33 -7.15 -1.65
CA HIS A 82 -19.05 -8.52 -2.12
C HIS A 82 -17.77 -9.01 -1.45
N ASN A 83 -17.91 -9.73 -0.33
CA ASN A 83 -16.79 -10.26 0.43
C ASN A 83 -16.99 -11.75 0.71
N ASP A 84 -16.29 -12.59 -0.05
CA ASP A 84 -16.40 -14.06 0.03
C ASP A 84 -15.32 -14.68 0.95
N LEU A 85 -14.42 -13.86 1.53
CA LEU A 85 -13.25 -14.35 2.28
C LEU A 85 -13.60 -15.28 3.45
N GLU A 86 -14.74 -15.04 4.12
CA GLU A 86 -15.16 -15.86 5.27
C GLU A 86 -15.59 -17.26 4.86
N GLU A 87 -16.16 -17.39 3.67
CA GLU A 87 -16.66 -18.66 3.14
C GLU A 87 -15.55 -19.51 2.51
N VAL A 88 -14.45 -18.86 2.07
CA VAL A 88 -13.32 -19.56 1.46
C VAL A 88 -12.73 -20.61 2.38
N GLY A 89 -12.73 -21.86 1.89
CA GLY A 89 -12.28 -23.06 2.59
C GLY A 89 -13.36 -23.74 3.44
N ARG A 90 -14.51 -23.07 3.70
CA ARG A 90 -15.64 -23.63 4.45
C ARG A 90 -16.65 -24.32 3.55
N ASP A 91 -16.82 -23.81 2.34
CA ASP A 91 -17.67 -24.38 1.32
C ASP A 91 -16.89 -24.82 0.07
N ASP A 92 -17.60 -25.26 -0.95
CA ASP A 92 -17.04 -25.85 -2.17
C ASP A 92 -17.03 -24.88 -3.37
N THR A 93 -17.56 -23.64 -3.23
CA THR A 93 -17.92 -22.77 -4.35
C THR A 93 -17.44 -21.35 -4.27
N HIS A 94 -17.06 -20.84 -3.08
CA HIS A 94 -16.55 -19.47 -2.91
C HIS A 94 -15.03 -19.37 -3.01
N HIS A 95 -14.58 -18.33 -3.64
CA HIS A 95 -13.16 -18.03 -3.89
C HIS A 95 -12.85 -16.55 -3.66
N THR A 96 -11.64 -16.25 -3.19
CA THR A 96 -11.16 -14.85 -3.11
C THR A 96 -10.86 -14.30 -4.51
N PHE A 97 -10.22 -15.10 -5.35
CA PHE A 97 -9.99 -14.85 -6.77
C PHE A 97 -10.77 -15.86 -7.59
N PHE A 98 -11.45 -15.42 -8.65
CA PHE A 98 -12.15 -16.28 -9.60
C PHE A 98 -12.16 -15.67 -11.00
N GLU A 99 -12.47 -16.50 -11.99
CA GLU A 99 -12.68 -16.05 -13.37
C GLU A 99 -14.18 -15.88 -13.63
N MET A 100 -14.56 -14.75 -14.22
CA MET A 100 -15.92 -14.47 -14.65
C MET A 100 -15.97 -14.47 -16.17
N LEU A 101 -16.70 -15.41 -16.76
CA LEU A 101 -17.00 -15.37 -18.18
C LEU A 101 -18.14 -14.39 -18.42
N GLY A 102 -17.91 -13.36 -19.23
CA GLY A 102 -18.86 -12.30 -19.47
C GLY A 102 -19.10 -12.03 -20.95
N ASN A 103 -20.34 -11.63 -21.26
CA ASN A 103 -20.69 -11.05 -22.54
C ASN A 103 -21.56 -9.80 -22.34
N TRP A 104 -21.26 -8.77 -23.11
CA TRP A 104 -21.86 -7.44 -22.94
C TRP A 104 -22.47 -6.94 -24.24
N SER A 105 -23.56 -6.15 -24.09
CA SER A 105 -24.20 -5.42 -25.16
C SER A 105 -24.31 -3.93 -24.77
N PHE A 106 -23.78 -3.07 -25.60
CA PHE A 106 -23.84 -1.63 -25.43
C PHE A 106 -24.91 -1.03 -26.36
N GLY A 107 -26.20 -1.21 -25.97
CA GLY A 107 -27.33 -0.70 -26.74
C GLY A 107 -27.62 -1.46 -28.04
N ASP A 108 -27.11 -2.68 -28.21
CA ASP A 108 -27.29 -3.49 -29.44
C ASP A 108 -28.40 -4.53 -29.24
N TYR A 109 -28.12 -5.59 -28.46
CA TYR A 109 -29.12 -6.59 -28.10
C TYR A 109 -29.54 -6.48 -26.63
N TYR A 110 -30.65 -7.13 -26.28
CA TYR A 110 -31.18 -7.08 -24.91
C TYR A 110 -31.65 -8.47 -24.43
N LYS A 111 -32.63 -8.53 -23.55
CA LYS A 111 -33.10 -9.74 -22.84
C LYS A 111 -33.30 -10.97 -23.75
N LYS A 112 -33.95 -10.79 -24.90
CA LYS A 112 -34.31 -11.90 -25.78
C LYS A 112 -33.08 -12.66 -26.27
N GLU A 113 -32.14 -11.97 -26.84
CA GLU A 113 -30.91 -12.55 -27.37
C GLU A 113 -30.04 -13.12 -26.24
N ALA A 114 -29.88 -12.36 -25.12
CA ALA A 114 -29.11 -12.81 -23.97
C ALA A 114 -29.61 -14.14 -23.41
N ILE A 115 -30.92 -14.25 -23.16
CA ILE A 115 -31.54 -15.46 -22.64
C ILE A 115 -31.47 -16.61 -23.66
N THR A 116 -31.70 -16.31 -24.95
CA THR A 116 -31.65 -17.34 -25.98
C THR A 116 -30.24 -17.92 -26.13
N TRP A 117 -29.22 -17.09 -26.16
CA TRP A 117 -27.82 -17.53 -26.29
C TRP A 117 -27.32 -18.22 -25.01
N ALA A 118 -27.73 -17.77 -23.84
CA ALA A 118 -27.41 -18.46 -22.61
C ALA A 118 -27.99 -19.89 -22.58
N TRP A 119 -29.25 -20.03 -22.96
CA TRP A 119 -29.89 -21.34 -23.08
C TRP A 119 -29.22 -22.25 -24.12
N GLU A 120 -28.92 -21.71 -25.30
CA GLU A 120 -28.26 -22.45 -26.39
C GLU A 120 -26.87 -22.93 -25.99
N LEU A 121 -26.07 -22.06 -25.34
CA LEU A 121 -24.73 -22.42 -24.88
C LEU A 121 -24.78 -23.57 -23.87
N LEU A 122 -25.60 -23.40 -22.83
CA LEU A 122 -25.69 -24.39 -21.76
C LEU A 122 -26.23 -25.75 -22.28
N THR A 123 -27.31 -25.72 -23.04
CA THR A 123 -28.03 -26.97 -23.37
C THR A 123 -27.60 -27.63 -24.66
N GLU A 124 -27.27 -26.85 -25.72
CA GLU A 124 -26.96 -27.38 -27.03
C GLU A 124 -25.45 -27.53 -27.30
N VAL A 125 -24.64 -26.64 -26.67
CA VAL A 125 -23.17 -26.68 -26.82
C VAL A 125 -22.52 -27.47 -25.68
N TRP A 126 -22.88 -27.18 -24.43
CA TRP A 126 -22.29 -27.82 -23.26
C TRP A 126 -23.07 -29.02 -22.72
N GLY A 127 -24.30 -29.22 -23.20
CA GLY A 127 -25.10 -30.43 -22.93
C GLY A 127 -25.65 -30.51 -21.50
N PHE A 128 -25.89 -29.40 -20.84
CA PHE A 128 -26.57 -29.41 -19.52
C PHE A 128 -27.97 -30.06 -19.63
N PRO A 129 -28.37 -30.90 -18.67
CA PRO A 129 -29.71 -31.46 -18.61
C PRO A 129 -30.75 -30.35 -18.41
N LYS A 130 -31.66 -30.20 -19.37
CA LYS A 130 -32.66 -29.12 -19.41
C LYS A 130 -33.61 -29.13 -18.21
N ASP A 131 -33.91 -30.32 -17.69
CA ASP A 131 -34.80 -30.56 -16.54
C ASP A 131 -34.15 -30.22 -15.18
N ARG A 132 -32.85 -29.94 -15.16
CA ARG A 132 -32.09 -29.52 -13.97
C ARG A 132 -31.77 -28.04 -13.93
N LEU A 133 -32.16 -27.28 -14.96
CA LEU A 133 -31.92 -25.83 -15.04
C LEU A 133 -33.16 -25.05 -14.56
N TYR A 134 -32.90 -24.05 -13.75
CA TYR A 134 -33.87 -23.09 -13.20
C TYR A 134 -33.45 -21.67 -13.60
N ALA A 135 -34.45 -20.82 -13.85
CA ALA A 135 -34.21 -19.39 -14.09
C ALA A 135 -34.93 -18.54 -13.04
N THR A 136 -34.26 -17.54 -12.53
CA THR A 136 -34.89 -16.56 -11.64
C THR A 136 -35.14 -15.27 -12.40
N CYS A 137 -36.14 -14.49 -11.99
CA CYS A 137 -36.48 -13.20 -12.57
C CYS A 137 -36.85 -12.22 -11.45
N PHE A 138 -36.66 -10.95 -11.70
CA PHE A 138 -36.89 -9.88 -10.74
C PHE A 138 -38.38 -9.64 -10.44
N GLU A 139 -38.75 -9.52 -9.16
CA GLU A 139 -40.03 -9.03 -8.66
C GLU A 139 -39.78 -8.05 -7.49
N ASP A 140 -40.20 -6.77 -7.67
CA ASP A 140 -39.96 -5.76 -6.64
C ASP A 140 -41.01 -5.87 -5.50
N GLU A 141 -40.57 -6.23 -4.33
CA GLU A 141 -41.40 -6.29 -3.11
C GLU A 141 -41.98 -4.93 -2.72
N LYS A 142 -41.35 -3.83 -3.10
CA LYS A 142 -41.77 -2.46 -2.84
C LYS A 142 -42.71 -1.91 -3.91
N GLY A 143 -42.76 -2.54 -5.10
CA GLY A 143 -43.57 -2.11 -6.23
C GLY A 143 -43.12 -0.80 -6.88
N GLU A 144 -41.85 -0.38 -6.67
CA GLU A 144 -41.23 0.79 -7.29
C GLU A 144 -40.75 0.52 -8.71
N ILE A 145 -40.32 -0.71 -8.98
CA ILE A 145 -39.84 -1.19 -10.27
C ILE A 145 -40.79 -2.30 -10.75
N PRO A 146 -41.22 -2.28 -12.03
CA PRO A 146 -42.07 -3.35 -12.58
C PRO A 146 -41.42 -4.72 -12.47
N ARG A 147 -42.23 -5.76 -12.18
CA ARG A 147 -41.81 -7.14 -12.27
C ARG A 147 -41.35 -7.47 -13.69
N ASP A 148 -40.30 -8.27 -13.84
CA ASP A 148 -39.69 -8.63 -15.12
C ASP A 148 -40.42 -9.81 -15.79
N ASP A 149 -41.69 -9.59 -16.14
CA ASP A 149 -42.50 -10.60 -16.89
C ASP A 149 -41.94 -10.88 -18.27
N GLU A 150 -41.21 -9.93 -18.87
CA GLU A 150 -40.60 -10.07 -20.19
C GLU A 150 -39.49 -11.13 -20.18
N ALA A 151 -38.55 -11.07 -19.22
CA ALA A 151 -37.53 -12.09 -19.06
C ALA A 151 -38.15 -13.47 -18.77
N ALA A 152 -39.15 -13.51 -17.90
CA ALA A 152 -39.86 -14.76 -17.58
C ALA A 152 -40.55 -15.38 -18.82
N GLU A 153 -41.12 -14.56 -19.70
CA GLU A 153 -41.74 -15.05 -20.95
C GLU A 153 -40.65 -15.59 -21.91
N TYR A 154 -39.51 -14.92 -22.05
CA TYR A 154 -38.42 -15.45 -22.88
C TYR A 154 -37.88 -16.77 -22.34
N TRP A 155 -37.75 -16.97 -21.05
CA TRP A 155 -37.36 -18.25 -20.46
C TRP A 155 -38.40 -19.37 -20.78
N ARG A 156 -39.71 -19.13 -20.54
CA ARG A 156 -40.76 -20.11 -20.79
C ARG A 156 -40.86 -20.53 -22.24
N ASN A 157 -40.42 -19.67 -23.15
CA ASN A 157 -40.42 -19.95 -24.57
C ASN A 157 -39.14 -20.66 -25.10
N GLN A 158 -38.17 -20.95 -24.23
CA GLN A 158 -36.95 -21.67 -24.66
C GLN A 158 -37.27 -23.15 -24.99
N PRO A 159 -36.63 -23.72 -26.03
CA PRO A 159 -36.90 -25.09 -26.46
C PRO A 159 -36.58 -26.12 -25.35
N GLY A 160 -37.62 -26.76 -24.82
CA GLY A 160 -37.52 -27.81 -23.81
C GLY A 160 -37.27 -27.30 -22.38
N PHE A 161 -37.39 -26.00 -22.13
CA PHE A 161 -37.39 -25.43 -20.80
C PHE A 161 -38.70 -25.79 -20.05
N ASN A 162 -38.60 -26.14 -18.78
CA ASN A 162 -39.77 -26.37 -17.95
C ASN A 162 -40.35 -25.03 -17.45
N PRO A 163 -41.58 -24.63 -17.86
CA PRO A 163 -42.16 -23.34 -17.46
C PRO A 163 -42.28 -23.14 -15.93
N ASP A 164 -42.39 -24.24 -15.17
CA ASP A 164 -42.47 -24.19 -13.70
C ASP A 164 -41.12 -23.91 -13.02
N HIS A 165 -40.01 -23.94 -13.80
CA HIS A 165 -38.68 -23.59 -13.32
C HIS A 165 -38.35 -22.10 -13.45
N VAL A 166 -39.32 -21.24 -13.81
CA VAL A 166 -39.18 -19.79 -13.73
C VAL A 166 -39.66 -19.30 -12.36
N LEU A 167 -38.77 -18.77 -11.55
CA LEU A 167 -39.03 -18.31 -10.21
C LEU A 167 -38.84 -16.80 -10.13
N PHE A 168 -39.50 -16.15 -9.15
CA PHE A 168 -39.36 -14.70 -8.94
C PHE A 168 -38.76 -14.40 -7.57
N PHE A 169 -37.82 -13.48 -7.53
CA PHE A 169 -37.15 -13.02 -6.30
C PHE A 169 -37.01 -11.50 -6.26
N GLY A 170 -36.82 -10.97 -5.05
CA GLY A 170 -36.77 -9.55 -4.78
C GLY A 170 -35.42 -8.88 -5.10
N ARG A 171 -35.25 -7.69 -4.54
CA ARG A 171 -34.03 -6.85 -4.77
C ARG A 171 -32.76 -7.47 -4.20
N GLY A 172 -32.85 -8.32 -3.21
CA GLY A 172 -31.70 -9.00 -2.63
C GLY A 172 -31.04 -9.95 -3.59
N GLU A 173 -31.84 -10.61 -4.44
CA GLU A 173 -31.41 -11.72 -5.29
C GLU A 173 -31.35 -11.31 -6.78
N ASN A 174 -32.40 -10.64 -7.31
CA ASN A 174 -32.50 -10.38 -8.74
C ASN A 174 -32.48 -8.89 -9.12
N PHE A 175 -31.74 -8.06 -8.35
CA PHE A 175 -31.46 -6.67 -8.75
C PHE A 175 -29.98 -6.35 -8.52
N TRP A 176 -29.22 -6.38 -9.58
CA TRP A 176 -27.77 -6.20 -9.48
C TRP A 176 -27.37 -4.72 -9.42
N GLU A 177 -26.41 -4.43 -8.54
CA GLU A 177 -25.84 -3.10 -8.30
C GLU A 177 -24.32 -3.20 -8.17
N MET A 178 -23.59 -2.40 -8.93
CA MET A 178 -22.11 -2.43 -8.92
C MET A 178 -21.54 -2.00 -7.57
N ALA A 179 -22.11 -0.95 -6.98
CA ALA A 179 -21.74 -0.35 -5.69
C ALA A 179 -22.92 0.48 -5.17
N ASP A 180 -22.71 1.33 -4.16
CA ASP A 180 -23.72 2.26 -3.65
C ASP A 180 -24.20 3.28 -4.68
N THR A 181 -23.39 3.54 -5.72
CA THR A 181 -23.72 4.37 -6.88
C THR A 181 -23.17 3.72 -8.16
N GLY A 182 -23.84 3.95 -9.29
CA GLY A 182 -23.42 3.44 -10.59
C GLY A 182 -24.51 2.68 -11.37
N PRO A 183 -24.15 2.04 -12.48
CA PRO A 183 -25.08 1.27 -13.30
C PRO A 183 -25.72 0.13 -12.51
N CYS A 184 -27.03 -0.08 -12.71
CA CYS A 184 -27.78 -1.13 -12.06
C CYS A 184 -29.00 -1.52 -12.89
N GLY A 185 -29.61 -2.66 -12.55
CA GLY A 185 -30.83 -3.12 -13.18
C GLY A 185 -31.29 -4.48 -12.66
N PRO A 186 -32.53 -4.88 -13.05
CA PRO A 186 -33.03 -6.21 -12.76
C PRO A 186 -32.15 -7.25 -13.46
N ASP A 187 -32.06 -8.41 -12.88
CA ASP A 187 -31.31 -9.51 -13.46
C ASP A 187 -32.11 -10.83 -13.50
N SER A 188 -31.54 -11.82 -14.15
CA SER A 188 -32.07 -13.16 -14.26
C SER A 188 -30.91 -14.15 -14.10
N GLU A 189 -30.97 -14.95 -13.06
CA GLU A 189 -29.93 -15.96 -12.78
C GLU A 189 -30.33 -17.33 -13.31
N ILE A 190 -29.31 -18.10 -13.68
CA ILE A 190 -29.47 -19.49 -14.09
C ILE A 190 -28.86 -20.39 -13.03
N HIS A 191 -29.69 -21.25 -12.45
CA HIS A 191 -29.29 -22.20 -11.42
C HIS A 191 -29.34 -23.63 -11.93
N PHE A 192 -28.44 -24.46 -11.43
CA PHE A 192 -28.37 -25.88 -11.74
C PHE A 192 -28.65 -26.70 -10.47
N ASP A 193 -29.67 -27.60 -10.56
CA ASP A 193 -29.95 -28.59 -9.53
C ASP A 193 -28.92 -29.72 -9.55
N ARG A 194 -27.99 -29.71 -8.62
CA ARG A 194 -26.94 -30.73 -8.49
C ARG A 194 -27.45 -32.06 -7.98
N GLY A 195 -28.70 -32.11 -7.53
CA GLY A 195 -29.33 -33.25 -6.93
C GLY A 195 -29.40 -33.19 -5.38
N PRO A 196 -30.33 -33.99 -4.80
CA PRO A 196 -30.55 -33.98 -3.36
C PRO A 196 -29.32 -34.43 -2.55
N GLU A 197 -28.45 -35.23 -3.15
CA GLU A 197 -27.20 -35.70 -2.58
C GLU A 197 -26.19 -34.59 -2.31
N CYS A 198 -26.27 -33.46 -3.02
CA CYS A 198 -25.40 -32.31 -2.82
C CYS A 198 -25.93 -31.34 -1.75
N CYS A 199 -27.04 -31.64 -1.09
CA CYS A 199 -27.49 -30.81 0.03
C CYS A 199 -26.64 -31.08 1.28
N ASP A 200 -25.92 -30.08 1.76
CA ASP A 200 -25.08 -30.13 2.96
C ASP A 200 -25.85 -29.98 4.27
N LYS A 201 -27.19 -29.71 4.20
CA LYS A 201 -28.11 -29.55 5.33
C LYS A 201 -29.16 -30.65 5.44
N GLN A 202 -28.88 -31.84 4.91
CA GLN A 202 -29.83 -32.95 4.92
C GLN A 202 -30.26 -33.39 6.34
N GLU A 203 -29.42 -33.15 7.34
CA GLU A 203 -29.70 -33.53 8.73
C GLU A 203 -30.55 -32.49 9.49
N ASP A 204 -30.74 -31.31 8.90
CA ASP A 204 -31.57 -30.23 9.48
C ASP A 204 -33.06 -30.49 9.13
N PRO A 205 -33.90 -30.81 10.10
CA PRO A 205 -35.32 -31.12 9.85
C PRO A 205 -36.16 -29.91 9.39
N ASP A 206 -35.66 -28.70 9.62
CA ASP A 206 -36.33 -27.46 9.25
C ASP A 206 -35.81 -26.93 7.89
N HIS A 207 -34.79 -27.57 7.30
CA HIS A 207 -34.24 -27.16 6.02
C HIS A 207 -35.11 -27.54 4.83
N VAL A 208 -35.29 -26.60 3.91
CA VAL A 208 -35.97 -26.83 2.63
C VAL A 208 -35.04 -26.45 1.48
N CYS A 209 -34.65 -27.43 0.67
CA CYS A 209 -33.86 -27.16 -0.55
C CYS A 209 -34.66 -26.33 -1.53
N GLN A 210 -34.21 -25.16 -1.90
CA GLN A 210 -34.82 -24.27 -2.89
C GLN A 210 -33.74 -23.47 -3.62
N VAL A 211 -34.08 -22.93 -4.79
CA VAL A 211 -33.27 -21.95 -5.52
C VAL A 211 -33.12 -20.71 -4.66
N ASN A 212 -31.93 -20.12 -4.65
CA ASN A 212 -31.55 -19.02 -3.74
C ASN A 212 -31.74 -19.38 -2.25
N GLY A 213 -31.67 -20.67 -1.93
CA GLY A 213 -31.62 -21.17 -0.56
C GLY A 213 -30.20 -21.24 -0.01
N ASP A 214 -30.11 -21.71 1.22
CA ASP A 214 -28.88 -21.72 2.03
C ASP A 214 -28.09 -23.04 1.96
N CYS A 215 -28.38 -23.94 0.97
CA CYS A 215 -27.69 -25.21 0.80
C CYS A 215 -27.02 -25.33 -0.58
N GLN A 216 -26.09 -26.28 -0.70
CA GLN A 216 -25.24 -26.48 -1.88
C GLN A 216 -25.93 -27.19 -3.07
N ARG A 217 -27.25 -27.47 -2.99
CA ARG A 217 -27.98 -28.20 -4.03
C ARG A 217 -28.17 -27.38 -5.30
N TYR A 218 -28.70 -26.16 -5.17
CA TYR A 218 -28.97 -25.29 -6.32
C TYR A 218 -27.82 -24.31 -6.50
N LEU A 219 -26.99 -24.58 -7.51
CA LEU A 219 -25.81 -23.80 -7.79
C LEU A 219 -26.12 -22.72 -8.81
N GLU A 220 -25.98 -21.45 -8.45
CA GLU A 220 -26.01 -20.35 -9.42
C GLU A 220 -24.81 -20.45 -10.36
N LEU A 221 -25.09 -20.52 -11.65
CA LEU A 221 -24.07 -20.60 -12.70
C LEU A 221 -23.81 -19.26 -13.38
N TRP A 222 -24.87 -18.54 -13.70
CA TRP A 222 -24.79 -17.39 -14.59
C TRP A 222 -25.82 -16.33 -14.22
N ASN A 223 -25.39 -15.10 -14.08
CA ASN A 223 -26.27 -13.94 -13.87
C ASN A 223 -26.34 -13.12 -15.17
N LEU A 224 -27.54 -12.85 -15.67
CA LEU A 224 -27.84 -12.02 -16.84
C LEU A 224 -28.44 -10.69 -16.35
N VAL A 225 -27.62 -9.64 -16.28
CA VAL A 225 -28.03 -8.33 -15.76
C VAL A 225 -28.52 -7.45 -16.90
N PHE A 226 -29.69 -6.87 -16.74
CA PHE A 226 -30.35 -5.98 -17.69
C PHE A 226 -30.22 -4.54 -17.23
N ILE A 227 -29.05 -3.94 -17.48
CA ILE A 227 -28.71 -2.60 -17.05
C ILE A 227 -29.61 -1.58 -17.75
N GLN A 228 -30.34 -0.82 -16.96
CA GLN A 228 -31.26 0.22 -17.44
C GLN A 228 -31.35 1.45 -16.54
N TYR A 229 -30.67 1.43 -15.38
CA TYR A 229 -30.65 2.56 -14.44
C TYR A 229 -29.23 2.91 -14.04
N ASN A 230 -29.05 4.18 -13.62
CA ASN A 230 -27.90 4.66 -12.88
C ASN A 230 -28.34 5.03 -11.48
N ARG A 231 -27.77 4.40 -10.46
CA ARG A 231 -28.00 4.79 -9.07
C ARG A 231 -27.13 6.01 -8.73
N THR A 232 -27.76 7.12 -8.45
CA THR A 232 -27.09 8.40 -8.08
C THR A 232 -27.19 8.73 -6.59
N GLY A 233 -27.86 7.85 -5.82
CA GLY A 233 -28.05 7.99 -4.36
C GLY A 233 -28.88 6.85 -3.78
N PRO A 234 -29.05 6.77 -2.44
CA PRO A 234 -29.70 5.65 -1.77
C PRO A 234 -31.10 5.31 -2.27
N SER A 235 -31.85 6.29 -2.79
CA SER A 235 -33.23 6.14 -3.27
C SER A 235 -33.40 6.60 -4.71
N ASN A 236 -32.37 7.02 -5.42
CA ASN A 236 -32.46 7.59 -6.76
C ASN A 236 -31.97 6.60 -7.81
N LEU A 237 -32.88 6.20 -8.70
CA LEU A 237 -32.61 5.39 -9.88
C LEU A 237 -32.96 6.21 -11.11
N ASP A 238 -31.96 6.72 -11.80
CA ASP A 238 -32.15 7.50 -13.02
C ASP A 238 -32.07 6.56 -14.23
N PRO A 239 -33.09 6.58 -15.15
CA PRO A 239 -33.05 5.77 -16.35
C PRO A 239 -31.84 6.12 -17.23
N LEU A 240 -31.12 5.12 -17.72
CA LEU A 240 -30.05 5.31 -18.69
C LEU A 240 -30.61 5.65 -20.08
N PRO A 241 -29.85 6.35 -20.95
CA PRO A 241 -30.26 6.71 -22.30
C PRO A 241 -30.53 5.48 -23.20
N SER A 242 -29.89 4.36 -22.93
CA SER A 242 -30.08 3.07 -23.60
C SER A 242 -30.01 1.92 -22.61
N THR A 243 -30.59 0.80 -23.00
CA THR A 243 -30.50 -0.45 -22.23
C THR A 243 -29.29 -1.24 -22.65
N HIS A 244 -28.69 -1.92 -21.69
CA HIS A 244 -27.46 -2.70 -21.92
C HIS A 244 -27.61 -4.11 -21.33
N VAL A 245 -26.76 -5.00 -21.77
CA VAL A 245 -26.62 -6.34 -21.17
C VAL A 245 -25.24 -6.43 -20.53
N ASP A 246 -25.21 -6.85 -19.29
CA ASP A 246 -24.02 -7.28 -18.56
C ASP A 246 -24.26 -8.71 -18.09
N THR A 247 -23.33 -9.62 -18.33
CA THR A 247 -23.48 -10.98 -17.82
C THR A 247 -22.23 -11.43 -17.07
N GLY A 248 -22.43 -12.24 -16.03
CA GLY A 248 -21.35 -12.82 -15.27
C GLY A 248 -21.62 -14.29 -14.95
N MET A 249 -20.82 -15.17 -15.55
CA MET A 249 -20.85 -16.61 -15.30
C MET A 249 -19.68 -17.00 -14.42
N GLY A 250 -19.93 -17.68 -13.31
CA GLY A 250 -18.88 -18.23 -12.45
C GLY A 250 -18.15 -19.38 -13.16
N PHE A 251 -16.94 -19.10 -13.64
CA PHE A 251 -16.19 -20.07 -14.43
C PHE A 251 -15.90 -21.35 -13.65
N GLU A 252 -15.39 -21.25 -12.42
CA GLU A 252 -15.10 -22.41 -11.57
C GLU A 252 -16.35 -23.26 -11.31
N ARG A 253 -17.51 -22.62 -11.14
CA ARG A 253 -18.80 -23.30 -10.93
C ARG A 253 -19.21 -24.11 -12.16
N VAL A 254 -19.14 -23.53 -13.33
CA VAL A 254 -19.46 -24.21 -14.59
C VAL A 254 -18.49 -25.35 -14.88
N VAL A 255 -17.20 -25.15 -14.66
CA VAL A 255 -16.18 -26.19 -14.81
C VAL A 255 -16.47 -27.36 -13.89
N SER A 256 -16.86 -27.13 -12.63
CA SER A 256 -17.16 -28.23 -11.69
C SER A 256 -18.33 -29.09 -12.17
N VAL A 257 -19.38 -28.44 -12.70
CA VAL A 257 -20.54 -29.20 -13.26
C VAL A 257 -20.17 -29.97 -14.51
N LEU A 258 -19.41 -29.38 -15.45
CA LEU A 258 -19.02 -30.02 -16.70
C LEU A 258 -17.99 -31.15 -16.48
N GLN A 259 -17.20 -31.09 -15.43
CA GLN A 259 -16.28 -32.14 -15.03
C GLN A 259 -16.92 -33.17 -14.10
N ASP A 260 -18.20 -32.99 -13.73
CA ASP A 260 -18.97 -33.89 -12.85
C ASP A 260 -18.27 -34.11 -11.49
N VAL A 261 -17.83 -33.01 -10.85
CA VAL A 261 -17.20 -33.01 -9.53
C VAL A 261 -18.05 -32.22 -8.54
N ASP A 262 -17.96 -32.60 -7.27
CA ASP A 262 -18.77 -32.06 -6.18
C ASP A 262 -18.21 -30.75 -5.57
N SER A 263 -17.04 -30.32 -6.01
CA SER A 263 -16.36 -29.14 -5.49
C SER A 263 -15.56 -28.44 -6.60
N ASN A 264 -15.55 -27.11 -6.64
CA ASN A 264 -14.69 -26.33 -7.51
C ASN A 264 -13.20 -26.69 -7.29
N TYR A 265 -12.84 -27.03 -6.05
CA TYR A 265 -11.48 -27.41 -5.68
C TYR A 265 -11.05 -28.79 -6.22
N ARG A 266 -11.96 -29.59 -6.79
CA ARG A 266 -11.65 -30.88 -7.44
C ARG A 266 -11.55 -30.79 -8.95
N THR A 267 -11.75 -29.61 -9.50
CA THR A 267 -11.58 -29.35 -10.94
C THR A 267 -10.10 -29.34 -11.35
N ASP A 268 -9.84 -29.38 -12.64
CA ASP A 268 -8.50 -29.20 -13.21
C ASP A 268 -7.90 -27.78 -12.95
N LEU A 269 -8.72 -26.83 -12.54
CA LEU A 269 -8.26 -25.51 -12.10
C LEU A 269 -7.49 -25.57 -10.77
N PHE A 270 -7.91 -26.42 -9.85
CA PHE A 270 -7.36 -26.49 -8.49
C PHE A 270 -6.59 -27.78 -8.19
N SER A 271 -6.90 -28.90 -8.85
CA SER A 271 -6.25 -30.17 -8.58
C SER A 271 -4.73 -30.10 -8.61
N PRO A 272 -4.07 -29.40 -9.57
CA PRO A 272 -2.61 -29.28 -9.60
C PRO A 272 -2.04 -28.52 -8.40
N LEU A 273 -2.79 -27.51 -7.90
CA LEU A 273 -2.40 -26.75 -6.72
C LEU A 273 -2.49 -27.59 -5.45
N LEU A 274 -3.59 -28.35 -5.32
CA LEU A 274 -3.80 -29.27 -4.20
C LEU A 274 -2.76 -30.41 -4.20
N ASP A 275 -2.38 -30.92 -5.38
CA ASP A 275 -1.36 -31.94 -5.53
C ASP A 275 0.04 -31.40 -5.14
N SER A 276 0.32 -30.13 -5.49
CA SER A 276 1.53 -29.43 -5.05
C SER A 276 1.61 -29.33 -3.51
N ILE A 277 0.48 -28.99 -2.84
CA ILE A 277 0.41 -28.94 -1.37
C ILE A 277 0.61 -30.32 -0.78
N GLN A 278 0.00 -31.36 -1.36
CA GLN A 278 0.13 -32.74 -0.91
C GLN A 278 1.57 -33.26 -1.01
N MET A 279 2.28 -32.91 -2.07
CA MET A 279 3.70 -33.23 -2.20
C MET A 279 4.56 -32.52 -1.13
N LEU A 280 4.18 -31.35 -0.69
CA LEU A 280 4.91 -30.61 0.34
C LEU A 280 4.66 -31.15 1.77
N THR A 281 3.49 -31.71 2.03
CA THR A 281 3.11 -32.28 3.35
C THR A 281 3.45 -33.75 3.48
N ASP A 282 3.71 -34.47 2.37
CA ASP A 282 3.82 -35.94 2.31
C ASP A 282 2.57 -36.67 2.84
N HIS A 283 1.38 -36.00 2.78
CA HIS A 283 0.11 -36.57 3.22
C HIS A 283 -0.40 -37.62 2.24
N SER A 284 -1.03 -38.68 2.76
CA SER A 284 -1.84 -39.60 2.00
C SER A 284 -3.14 -38.95 1.50
N ASP A 285 -3.82 -39.58 0.56
CA ASP A 285 -5.14 -39.09 0.07
C ASP A 285 -6.19 -39.02 1.20
N GLN A 286 -6.10 -39.92 2.18
CA GLN A 286 -6.99 -39.90 3.34
C GLN A 286 -6.71 -38.67 4.24
N GLU A 287 -5.45 -38.39 4.55
CA GLU A 287 -5.05 -37.22 5.34
C GLU A 287 -5.39 -35.91 4.62
N ARG A 288 -5.20 -35.85 3.30
CA ARG A 288 -5.65 -34.72 2.47
C ARG A 288 -7.16 -34.51 2.59
N ALA A 289 -7.95 -35.57 2.57
CA ALA A 289 -9.41 -35.49 2.71
C ALA A 289 -9.81 -35.03 4.13
N GLU A 290 -9.14 -35.53 5.19
CA GLU A 290 -9.39 -35.11 6.57
C GLU A 290 -9.00 -33.64 6.82
N HIS A 291 -8.01 -33.13 6.13
CA HIS A 291 -7.51 -31.74 6.23
C HIS A 291 -7.93 -30.86 5.04
N PHE A 292 -9.05 -31.14 4.37
CA PHE A 292 -9.40 -30.51 3.11
C PHE A 292 -9.57 -28.98 3.22
N THR A 293 -10.10 -28.47 4.34
CA THR A 293 -10.20 -27.00 4.57
C THR A 293 -8.86 -26.28 4.50
N PRO A 294 -7.78 -26.68 5.20
CA PRO A 294 -6.45 -26.08 4.98
C PRO A 294 -5.99 -26.11 3.51
N TYR A 295 -6.18 -27.22 2.83
CA TYR A 295 -5.81 -27.35 1.41
C TYR A 295 -6.54 -26.35 0.52
N ARG A 296 -7.86 -26.19 0.70
CA ARG A 296 -8.68 -25.22 -0.03
C ARG A 296 -8.18 -23.79 0.19
N VAL A 297 -7.98 -23.40 1.45
CA VAL A 297 -7.52 -22.04 1.80
C VAL A 297 -6.14 -21.75 1.20
N ILE A 298 -5.20 -22.68 1.29
CA ILE A 298 -3.86 -22.52 0.74
C ILE A 298 -3.92 -22.39 -0.79
N ALA A 299 -4.66 -23.25 -1.47
CA ALA A 299 -4.77 -23.24 -2.93
C ALA A 299 -5.41 -21.95 -3.44
N ASP A 300 -6.55 -21.53 -2.83
CA ASP A 300 -7.22 -20.28 -3.16
C ASP A 300 -6.31 -19.08 -2.94
N HIS A 301 -5.68 -19.00 -1.77
CA HIS A 301 -4.87 -17.84 -1.39
C HIS A 301 -3.53 -17.77 -2.16
N ALA A 302 -2.93 -18.90 -2.50
CA ALA A 302 -1.75 -18.92 -3.35
C ALA A 302 -2.11 -18.45 -4.77
N ARG A 303 -3.27 -18.88 -5.33
CA ARG A 303 -3.78 -18.42 -6.61
C ARG A 303 -4.04 -16.91 -6.56
N ALA A 304 -4.80 -16.43 -5.60
CA ALA A 304 -5.14 -15.02 -5.45
C ALA A 304 -3.89 -14.13 -5.28
N ALA A 305 -2.95 -14.50 -4.41
CA ALA A 305 -1.70 -13.76 -4.21
C ALA A 305 -0.84 -13.70 -5.48
N THR A 306 -0.78 -14.79 -6.23
CA THR A 306 -0.04 -14.87 -7.51
C THR A 306 -0.57 -13.85 -8.52
N PHE A 307 -1.89 -13.80 -8.72
CA PHE A 307 -2.53 -12.85 -9.63
C PHE A 307 -2.43 -11.39 -9.14
N LEU A 308 -2.61 -11.15 -7.84
CA LEU A 308 -2.45 -9.81 -7.27
C LEU A 308 -1.05 -9.25 -7.50
N ILE A 309 -0.01 -10.05 -7.23
CA ILE A 309 1.37 -9.63 -7.40
C ILE A 309 1.72 -9.46 -8.87
N ALA A 310 1.21 -10.33 -9.76
CA ALA A 310 1.37 -10.18 -11.20
C ALA A 310 0.80 -8.86 -11.71
N ASP A 311 -0.33 -8.42 -11.16
CA ASP A 311 -0.98 -7.14 -11.48
C ASP A 311 -0.36 -5.94 -10.72
N GLY A 312 0.69 -6.17 -9.90
CA GLY A 312 1.50 -5.13 -9.26
C GLY A 312 1.12 -4.77 -7.82
N VAL A 313 0.23 -5.55 -7.18
CA VAL A 313 -0.06 -5.38 -5.75
C VAL A 313 1.07 -5.99 -4.93
N VAL A 314 1.57 -5.26 -3.95
CA VAL A 314 2.60 -5.74 -3.02
C VAL A 314 2.05 -5.82 -1.59
N PRO A 315 2.49 -6.78 -0.75
CA PRO A 315 2.02 -6.88 0.63
C PRO A 315 2.32 -5.61 1.44
N GLY A 316 1.30 -5.02 2.05
CA GLY A 316 1.41 -3.76 2.79
C GLY A 316 0.43 -3.63 3.95
N ASN A 317 0.28 -2.43 4.51
CA ASN A 317 -0.55 -2.18 5.70
C ASN A 317 -1.94 -1.58 5.37
N LEU A 318 -2.16 -1.08 4.16
CA LEU A 318 -3.37 -0.33 3.81
C LEU A 318 -3.93 -0.77 2.46
N GLY A 319 -5.25 -0.68 2.30
CA GLY A 319 -5.95 -0.89 1.05
C GLY A 319 -5.65 -2.24 0.38
N ARG A 320 -5.42 -2.23 -0.91
CA ARG A 320 -5.10 -3.43 -1.73
C ARG A 320 -3.89 -4.20 -1.20
N ASN A 321 -2.88 -3.48 -0.73
CA ASN A 321 -1.64 -4.06 -0.21
C ASN A 321 -1.88 -4.83 1.10
N TYR A 322 -2.82 -4.34 1.95
CA TYR A 322 -3.25 -5.07 3.15
C TYR A 322 -3.90 -6.40 2.79
N VAL A 323 -4.80 -6.39 1.80
CA VAL A 323 -5.46 -7.62 1.35
C VAL A 323 -4.43 -8.65 0.85
N CYS A 324 -3.49 -8.25 0.01
CA CYS A 324 -2.42 -9.13 -0.46
C CYS A 324 -1.62 -9.73 0.71
N ARG A 325 -1.22 -8.91 1.67
CA ARG A 325 -0.55 -9.35 2.90
C ARG A 325 -1.39 -10.34 3.69
N MET A 326 -2.65 -10.02 3.93
CA MET A 326 -3.58 -10.81 4.72
C MET A 326 -3.79 -12.20 4.10
N ILE A 327 -4.00 -12.28 2.78
CA ILE A 327 -4.18 -13.54 2.05
C ILE A 327 -2.93 -14.44 2.19
N ILE A 328 -1.72 -13.89 1.97
CA ILE A 328 -0.47 -14.66 2.13
C ILE A 328 -0.34 -15.17 3.56
N ARG A 329 -0.57 -14.33 4.56
CA ARG A 329 -0.46 -14.70 5.98
C ARG A 329 -1.50 -15.72 6.39
N ARG A 330 -2.74 -15.59 5.89
CA ARG A 330 -3.80 -16.57 6.16
C ARG A 330 -3.47 -17.93 5.54
N GLY A 331 -3.00 -17.97 4.29
CA GLY A 331 -2.53 -19.19 3.64
C GLY A 331 -1.37 -19.85 4.40
N SER A 332 -0.37 -19.06 4.79
CA SER A 332 0.78 -19.54 5.59
C SER A 332 0.36 -20.13 6.93
N ARG A 333 -0.59 -19.47 7.65
CA ARG A 333 -1.14 -20.01 8.91
C ARG A 333 -1.86 -21.35 8.72
N PHE A 334 -2.63 -21.50 7.64
CA PHE A 334 -3.28 -22.78 7.34
C PHE A 334 -2.26 -23.86 6.97
N GLY A 335 -1.10 -23.48 6.42
CA GLY A 335 0.03 -24.39 6.22
C GLY A 335 0.55 -24.97 7.52
N SER A 336 0.72 -24.14 8.56
CA SER A 336 1.16 -24.64 9.87
C SER A 336 0.18 -25.65 10.49
N LYS A 337 -1.12 -25.60 10.16
CA LYS A 337 -2.11 -26.61 10.62
C LYS A 337 -1.90 -27.99 9.99
N ILE A 338 -1.19 -28.07 8.89
CA ILE A 338 -0.88 -29.33 8.17
C ILE A 338 0.63 -29.63 8.14
N GLY A 339 1.40 -29.00 9.06
CA GLY A 339 2.82 -29.29 9.26
C GLY A 339 3.78 -28.55 8.33
N LEU A 340 3.34 -27.51 7.64
CA LEU A 340 4.18 -26.65 6.80
C LEU A 340 4.63 -25.42 7.60
N ASP A 341 5.72 -25.53 8.34
CA ASP A 341 6.23 -24.49 9.24
C ASP A 341 7.33 -23.60 8.59
N GLU A 342 7.82 -23.95 7.41
CA GLU A 342 8.74 -23.16 6.61
C GLU A 342 8.00 -22.48 5.44
N PRO A 343 8.50 -21.38 4.85
CA PRO A 343 7.87 -20.74 3.71
C PRO A 343 7.65 -21.70 2.53
N PHE A 344 6.41 -21.87 2.11
CA PHE A 344 6.00 -22.87 1.12
C PHE A 344 5.06 -22.31 0.02
N MET A 345 4.31 -21.21 0.29
CA MET A 345 3.28 -20.73 -0.64
C MET A 345 3.83 -20.37 -2.02
N ALA A 346 5.10 -19.96 -2.11
CA ALA A 346 5.75 -19.71 -3.39
C ALA A 346 5.85 -20.99 -4.26
N LYS A 347 5.97 -22.18 -3.64
CA LYS A 347 5.94 -23.46 -4.36
C LYS A 347 4.56 -23.77 -4.95
N VAL A 348 3.50 -23.42 -4.22
CA VAL A 348 2.14 -23.54 -4.75
C VAL A 348 1.91 -22.51 -5.86
N ALA A 349 2.47 -21.30 -5.72
CA ALA A 349 2.42 -20.27 -6.77
C ALA A 349 3.15 -20.70 -8.07
N GLU A 350 4.20 -21.52 -7.99
CA GLU A 350 4.83 -22.14 -9.18
C GLU A 350 3.79 -22.93 -9.99
N SER A 351 2.95 -23.75 -9.35
CA SER A 351 1.86 -24.47 -10.00
C SER A 351 0.80 -23.53 -10.60
N VAL A 352 0.50 -22.41 -9.95
CA VAL A 352 -0.41 -21.40 -10.51
C VAL A 352 0.15 -20.82 -11.81
N VAL A 353 1.42 -20.39 -11.79
CA VAL A 353 2.08 -19.84 -13.00
C VAL A 353 2.12 -20.87 -14.12
N GLU A 354 2.39 -22.13 -13.83
CA GLU A 354 2.44 -23.22 -14.82
C GLU A 354 1.08 -23.45 -15.48
N HIS A 355 -0.01 -23.46 -14.70
CA HIS A 355 -1.33 -23.84 -15.22
C HIS A 355 -2.11 -22.66 -15.83
N TYR A 356 -1.89 -21.44 -15.36
CA TYR A 356 -2.62 -20.26 -15.82
C TYR A 356 -1.80 -19.35 -16.75
N GLY A 357 -0.46 -19.54 -16.82
CA GLY A 357 0.45 -18.66 -17.54
C GLY A 357 0.27 -18.63 -19.05
N ASP A 358 -0.28 -19.69 -19.66
CA ASP A 358 -0.58 -19.71 -21.10
C ASP A 358 -1.73 -18.74 -21.43
N PHE A 359 -2.74 -18.63 -20.58
CA PHE A 359 -3.87 -17.73 -20.79
C PHE A 359 -3.60 -16.32 -20.21
N TYR A 360 -2.84 -16.23 -19.11
CA TYR A 360 -2.46 -14.99 -18.45
C TYR A 360 -0.93 -14.80 -18.49
N PRO A 361 -0.36 -14.30 -19.59
CA PRO A 361 1.10 -14.26 -19.82
C PRO A 361 1.86 -13.36 -18.82
N GLU A 362 1.16 -12.46 -18.14
CA GLU A 362 1.74 -11.65 -17.06
C GLU A 362 2.24 -12.49 -15.88
N LEU A 363 1.68 -13.68 -15.64
CA LEU A 363 2.13 -14.58 -14.59
C LEU A 363 3.54 -15.11 -14.89
N ALA A 364 3.77 -15.62 -16.09
CA ALA A 364 5.07 -16.11 -16.53
C ALA A 364 6.11 -14.98 -16.59
N ARG A 365 5.72 -13.79 -17.06
CA ARG A 365 6.58 -12.61 -17.14
C ARG A 365 7.06 -12.16 -15.78
N ASN A 366 6.19 -12.20 -14.76
CA ASN A 366 6.47 -11.67 -13.42
C ASN A 366 6.84 -12.77 -12.40
N GLN A 367 7.02 -14.04 -12.81
CA GLN A 367 7.19 -15.20 -11.93
C GLN A 367 8.25 -15.00 -10.82
N SER A 368 9.41 -14.45 -11.17
CA SER A 368 10.50 -14.23 -10.19
C SER A 368 10.12 -13.22 -9.10
N ALA A 369 9.37 -12.18 -9.47
CA ALA A 369 8.86 -11.18 -8.51
C ALA A 369 7.77 -11.77 -7.62
N ILE A 370 6.87 -12.58 -8.19
CA ILE A 370 5.79 -13.29 -7.48
C ILE A 370 6.39 -14.18 -6.39
N TYR A 371 7.29 -15.10 -6.75
CA TYR A 371 7.87 -16.07 -5.82
C TYR A 371 8.65 -15.39 -4.69
N ARG A 372 9.46 -14.39 -5.03
CA ARG A 372 10.22 -13.63 -4.03
C ARG A 372 9.30 -12.89 -3.07
N THR A 373 8.29 -12.18 -3.58
CA THR A 373 7.36 -11.37 -2.77
C THR A 373 6.58 -12.24 -1.79
N ILE A 374 6.05 -13.38 -2.24
CA ILE A 374 5.35 -14.34 -1.39
C ILE A 374 6.28 -14.88 -0.32
N THR A 375 7.46 -15.38 -0.70
CA THR A 375 8.44 -15.94 0.25
C THR A 375 8.88 -14.93 1.30
N ASP A 376 9.12 -13.69 0.92
CA ASP A 376 9.58 -12.65 1.85
C ASP A 376 8.48 -12.25 2.84
N GLU A 377 7.20 -12.21 2.42
CA GLU A 377 6.09 -11.92 3.33
C GLU A 377 5.83 -13.10 4.28
N GLU A 378 5.92 -14.36 3.81
CA GLU A 378 5.84 -15.54 4.68
C GLU A 378 6.96 -15.53 5.73
N ARG A 379 8.22 -15.28 5.34
CA ARG A 379 9.35 -15.18 6.27
C ARG A 379 9.17 -14.09 7.32
N ARG A 380 8.58 -12.95 6.94
CA ARG A 380 8.25 -11.88 7.88
C ARG A 380 7.15 -12.33 8.85
N PHE A 381 6.16 -13.04 8.36
CA PHE A 381 5.05 -13.53 9.16
C PHE A 381 5.50 -14.60 10.16
N HIS A 382 6.27 -15.60 9.73
CA HIS A 382 6.82 -16.63 10.62
C HIS A 382 7.64 -16.07 11.78
N ARG A 383 8.33 -14.92 11.59
CA ARG A 383 9.06 -14.25 12.68
C ARG A 383 8.17 -13.57 13.72
N THR A 384 6.94 -13.26 13.41
CA THR A 384 6.04 -12.48 14.25
C THR A 384 4.83 -13.26 14.75
N ILE A 385 4.45 -14.36 14.08
CA ILE A 385 3.20 -15.06 14.34
C ILE A 385 3.13 -15.66 15.75
N ASP A 386 4.19 -16.29 16.22
CA ASP A 386 4.20 -16.93 17.55
C ASP A 386 3.99 -15.92 18.67
N ILE A 387 4.61 -14.75 18.53
CA ILE A 387 4.44 -13.63 19.46
C ILE A 387 3.01 -13.10 19.40
N GLY A 388 2.49 -12.87 18.19
CA GLY A 388 1.13 -12.39 17.96
C GLY A 388 0.07 -13.35 18.52
N ILE A 389 0.19 -14.66 18.25
CA ILE A 389 -0.72 -15.68 18.78
C ILE A 389 -0.63 -15.74 20.30
N SER A 390 0.57 -15.69 20.89
CA SER A 390 0.73 -15.70 22.35
C SER A 390 0.02 -14.51 23.00
N HIS A 391 0.11 -13.32 22.40
CA HIS A 391 -0.63 -12.15 22.88
C HIS A 391 -2.13 -12.30 22.69
N LEU A 392 -2.59 -12.80 21.54
CA LEU A 392 -4.01 -13.08 21.31
C LEU A 392 -4.58 -14.08 22.34
N MET A 393 -3.85 -15.14 22.65
CA MET A 393 -4.29 -16.11 23.68
C MET A 393 -4.46 -15.44 25.05
N ASN A 394 -3.59 -14.50 25.40
CA ASN A 394 -3.75 -13.71 26.63
C ASN A 394 -5.01 -12.82 26.56
N VAL A 395 -5.23 -12.14 25.43
CA VAL A 395 -6.43 -11.30 25.22
C VAL A 395 -7.71 -12.16 25.32
N ILE A 396 -7.74 -13.35 24.72
CA ILE A 396 -8.87 -14.27 24.83
C ILE A 396 -9.12 -14.67 26.30
N GLN A 397 -8.06 -14.94 27.08
CA GLN A 397 -8.19 -15.27 28.52
C GLN A 397 -8.71 -14.07 29.32
N GLU A 398 -8.21 -12.85 29.06
CA GLU A 398 -8.68 -11.61 29.69
C GLU A 398 -10.16 -11.36 29.38
N THR A 399 -10.56 -11.52 28.10
CA THR A 399 -11.95 -11.36 27.64
C THR A 399 -12.89 -12.32 28.37
N ARG A 400 -12.52 -13.59 28.49
CA ARG A 400 -13.27 -14.60 29.25
C ARG A 400 -13.33 -14.30 30.75
N ALA A 401 -12.20 -13.84 31.32
CA ALA A 401 -12.16 -13.47 32.76
C ALA A 401 -13.07 -12.26 33.04
N ALA A 402 -13.29 -11.39 32.04
CA ALA A 402 -14.25 -10.28 32.12
C ALA A 402 -15.70 -10.71 31.81
N HIS A 403 -15.97 -12.01 31.61
CA HIS A 403 -17.28 -12.55 31.18
C HIS A 403 -17.80 -11.96 29.86
N LEU A 404 -16.89 -11.67 28.94
CA LEU A 404 -17.21 -11.22 27.59
C LEU A 404 -16.94 -12.37 26.61
N ASP A 405 -17.77 -12.46 25.56
CA ASP A 405 -17.64 -13.45 24.49
C ASP A 405 -17.02 -12.83 23.23
N THR A 406 -16.76 -11.50 23.26
CA THR A 406 -16.25 -10.74 22.12
C THR A 406 -15.00 -9.96 22.52
N ILE A 407 -13.92 -10.11 21.75
CA ILE A 407 -12.67 -9.34 21.90
C ILE A 407 -12.95 -7.89 21.51
N PRO A 408 -12.63 -6.89 22.37
CA PRO A 408 -12.80 -5.46 22.02
C PRO A 408 -11.96 -5.05 20.80
N GLY A 409 -12.51 -4.15 19.98
CA GLY A 409 -11.91 -3.75 18.73
C GLY A 409 -10.55 -3.04 18.89
N ASP A 410 -10.36 -2.26 19.96
CA ASP A 410 -9.08 -1.62 20.29
C ASP A 410 -7.99 -2.65 20.62
N LYS A 411 -8.34 -3.76 21.28
CA LYS A 411 -7.42 -4.88 21.55
C LYS A 411 -7.06 -5.64 20.28
N ALA A 412 -8.04 -5.88 19.41
CA ALA A 412 -7.81 -6.48 18.10
C ALA A 412 -6.92 -5.58 17.22
N PHE A 413 -7.10 -4.26 17.31
CA PHE A 413 -6.27 -3.30 16.61
C PHE A 413 -4.82 -3.25 17.15
N ASP A 414 -4.62 -3.35 18.46
CA ASP A 414 -3.26 -3.43 19.05
C ASP A 414 -2.51 -4.69 18.59
N LEU A 415 -3.20 -5.84 18.49
CA LEU A 415 -2.64 -7.06 17.89
C LEU A 415 -2.20 -6.86 16.44
N TYR A 416 -2.97 -6.11 15.67
CA TYR A 416 -2.65 -5.76 14.29
C TYR A 416 -1.49 -4.77 14.20
N ALA A 417 -1.58 -3.63 14.89
CA ALA A 417 -0.65 -2.51 14.75
C ALA A 417 0.72 -2.80 15.39
N THR A 418 0.73 -3.46 16.56
CA THR A 418 1.94 -3.70 17.35
C THR A 418 2.56 -5.07 17.06
N HIS A 419 1.74 -6.10 16.87
CA HIS A 419 2.19 -7.49 16.72
C HIS A 419 2.06 -8.01 15.29
N GLY A 420 1.48 -7.22 14.37
CA GLY A 420 1.37 -7.57 12.94
C GLY A 420 0.44 -8.74 12.65
N LEU A 421 -0.52 -9.04 13.55
CA LEU A 421 -1.51 -10.10 13.37
C LEU A 421 -2.75 -9.51 12.66
N PRO A 422 -3.05 -9.86 11.40
CA PRO A 422 -4.21 -9.36 10.70
C PRO A 422 -5.52 -9.63 11.45
N PHE A 423 -6.50 -8.73 11.30
CA PHE A 423 -7.79 -8.83 11.98
C PHE A 423 -8.49 -10.16 11.67
N GLU A 424 -8.49 -10.58 10.42
CA GLU A 424 -9.13 -11.82 9.98
C GLU A 424 -8.50 -13.05 10.62
N ILE A 425 -7.16 -13.06 10.79
CA ILE A 425 -6.47 -14.14 11.51
C ILE A 425 -6.79 -14.09 13.01
N THR A 426 -6.88 -12.90 13.58
CA THR A 426 -7.32 -12.70 14.98
C THR A 426 -8.73 -13.26 15.18
N ARG A 427 -9.66 -12.94 14.26
CA ARG A 427 -11.04 -13.43 14.29
C ARG A 427 -11.12 -14.95 14.12
N ASP A 428 -10.40 -15.51 13.14
CA ASP A 428 -10.38 -16.95 12.90
C ASP A 428 -9.90 -17.71 14.13
N ILE A 429 -8.81 -17.25 14.79
CA ILE A 429 -8.30 -17.87 16.01
C ILE A 429 -9.25 -17.66 17.18
N ALA A 430 -9.85 -16.50 17.35
CA ALA A 430 -10.82 -16.21 18.38
C ALA A 430 -12.01 -17.17 18.29
N ARG A 431 -12.56 -17.35 17.09
CA ARG A 431 -13.69 -18.27 16.83
C ARG A 431 -13.31 -19.74 17.08
N GLU A 432 -12.10 -20.19 16.73
CA GLU A 432 -11.59 -21.52 17.08
C GLU A 432 -11.56 -21.76 18.60
N HIS A 433 -11.40 -20.68 19.36
CA HIS A 433 -11.42 -20.71 20.83
C HIS A 433 -12.77 -20.27 21.43
N GLY A 434 -13.85 -20.17 20.64
CA GLY A 434 -15.20 -19.86 21.10
C GLY A 434 -15.39 -18.42 21.58
N ALA A 435 -14.67 -17.47 21.00
CA ALA A 435 -14.85 -16.03 21.17
C ALA A 435 -15.07 -15.38 19.81
N ASP A 436 -15.72 -14.20 19.78
CA ASP A 436 -15.83 -13.38 18.57
C ASP A 436 -14.94 -12.13 18.68
N THR A 437 -14.96 -11.25 17.66
CA THR A 437 -14.17 -10.00 17.62
C THR A 437 -15.06 -8.83 17.22
N ASP A 438 -14.86 -7.68 17.85
CA ASP A 438 -15.56 -6.43 17.51
C ASP A 438 -14.91 -5.78 16.27
N GLU A 439 -15.46 -6.08 15.11
CA GLU A 439 -15.00 -5.57 13.82
C GLU A 439 -15.21 -4.06 13.69
N ALA A 440 -16.37 -3.54 14.12
CA ALA A 440 -16.65 -2.11 14.05
C ALA A 440 -15.67 -1.29 14.89
N GLY A 441 -15.43 -1.72 16.14
CA GLY A 441 -14.45 -1.09 17.02
C GLY A 441 -13.01 -1.22 16.52
N PHE A 442 -12.66 -2.27 15.78
CA PHE A 442 -11.36 -2.40 15.14
C PHE A 442 -11.15 -1.34 14.07
N PHE A 443 -12.12 -1.14 13.18
CA PHE A 443 -12.02 -0.12 12.12
C PHE A 443 -12.07 1.30 12.69
N GLU A 444 -12.82 1.54 13.76
CA GLU A 444 -12.80 2.82 14.47
C GLU A 444 -11.41 3.12 15.06
N ALA A 445 -10.79 2.15 15.73
CA ALA A 445 -9.44 2.29 16.28
C ALA A 445 -8.39 2.51 15.17
N MET A 446 -8.54 1.85 14.03
CA MET A 446 -7.67 2.04 12.86
C MET A 446 -7.77 3.47 12.32
N GLU A 447 -8.99 4.01 12.21
CA GLU A 447 -9.23 5.36 11.71
C GLU A 447 -8.66 6.42 12.68
N ILE A 448 -8.88 6.25 13.98
CA ILE A 448 -8.27 7.12 15.02
C ILE A 448 -6.73 7.10 14.89
N HIS A 449 -6.15 5.93 14.73
CA HIS A 449 -4.69 5.82 14.56
C HIS A 449 -4.21 6.50 13.28
N ARG A 450 -4.95 6.41 12.17
CA ARG A 450 -4.65 7.09 10.90
C ARG A 450 -4.64 8.60 11.08
N LEU A 451 -5.62 9.15 11.80
CA LEU A 451 -5.71 10.59 12.11
C LEU A 451 -4.56 11.08 12.99
N VAL A 452 -4.14 10.28 13.97
CA VAL A 452 -3.07 10.65 14.92
C VAL A 452 -1.67 10.50 14.31
N SER A 453 -1.46 9.54 13.40
CA SER A 453 -0.15 9.28 12.78
C SER A 453 0.21 10.23 11.63
N GLY A 454 -0.60 11.24 11.33
CA GLY A 454 -0.21 12.37 10.47
C GLY A 454 0.05 12.02 9.00
N SER A 455 -0.62 11.02 8.46
CA SER A 455 -0.62 10.78 7.02
C SER A 455 -1.44 11.87 6.33
N ASP A 456 -0.74 12.78 5.67
CA ASP A 456 -1.18 13.86 4.78
C ASP A 456 -2.72 14.05 4.63
N LEU A 457 -3.30 14.86 5.51
CA LEU A 457 -4.60 15.51 5.32
C LEU A 457 -4.43 16.75 4.41
N GLY A 458 -3.83 16.56 3.25
CA GLY A 458 -3.60 17.64 2.29
C GLY A 458 -4.67 17.81 1.24
N LEU A 459 -5.70 16.93 1.13
CA LEU A 459 -6.60 16.94 -0.03
C LEU A 459 -8.07 16.56 0.24
N GLN A 460 -8.58 16.60 1.47
CA GLN A 460 -10.00 16.28 1.75
C GLN A 460 -10.79 17.29 2.57
N GLU A 461 -10.35 18.55 2.63
CA GLU A 461 -11.24 19.68 2.96
C GLU A 461 -11.38 20.60 1.75
N GLN A 462 -11.65 20.04 0.57
CA GLN A 462 -12.45 20.81 -0.40
C GLN A 462 -13.91 20.54 -0.01
N SER A 463 -14.54 21.56 0.59
CA SER A 463 -15.99 21.73 0.67
C SER A 463 -16.62 21.15 -0.59
N GLU A 464 -17.75 20.43 -0.46
CA GLU A 464 -18.60 19.97 -1.56
C GLU A 464 -18.60 21.02 -2.66
N ILE A 465 -17.82 20.79 -3.73
CA ILE A 465 -17.80 21.65 -4.89
C ILE A 465 -19.21 21.53 -5.45
N ASP A 466 -19.95 22.63 -5.45
CA ASP A 466 -21.30 22.65 -6.01
C ASP A 466 -21.19 22.44 -7.54
N THR A 467 -21.06 21.18 -7.92
CA THR A 467 -20.93 20.76 -9.32
C THR A 467 -22.10 21.22 -10.17
N GLU A 468 -23.30 21.35 -9.57
CA GLU A 468 -24.48 21.83 -10.24
C GLU A 468 -24.39 23.34 -10.54
N PHE A 469 -23.80 24.13 -9.64
CA PHE A 469 -23.49 25.53 -9.88
C PHE A 469 -22.57 25.70 -11.09
N TYR A 470 -21.47 24.95 -11.13
CA TYR A 470 -20.51 25.03 -12.24
C TYR A 470 -21.07 24.50 -13.56
N ARG A 471 -21.96 23.51 -13.53
CA ARG A 471 -22.64 23.01 -14.74
C ARG A 471 -23.56 24.08 -15.32
N ARG A 472 -24.34 24.77 -14.50
CA ARG A 472 -25.19 25.90 -14.92
C ARG A 472 -24.36 27.05 -15.45
N LEU A 473 -23.22 27.35 -14.82
CA LEU A 473 -22.33 28.41 -15.27
C LEU A 473 -21.71 28.07 -16.63
N LEU A 474 -21.30 26.83 -16.87
CA LEU A 474 -20.80 26.39 -18.18
C LEU A 474 -21.86 26.57 -19.28
N VAL A 475 -23.08 26.10 -19.04
CA VAL A 475 -24.19 26.23 -19.97
C VAL A 475 -24.50 27.71 -20.26
N ASP A 476 -24.57 28.59 -19.24
CA ASP A 476 -24.82 30.03 -19.40
C ASP A 476 -23.73 30.71 -20.26
N LEU A 477 -22.45 30.36 -20.07
CA LEU A 477 -21.33 30.89 -20.87
C LEU A 477 -21.36 30.37 -22.31
N GLN A 478 -21.79 29.15 -22.55
CA GLN A 478 -21.98 28.57 -23.89
C GLN A 478 -23.20 29.20 -24.59
N GLU A 479 -24.34 29.37 -23.93
CA GLU A 479 -25.53 30.04 -24.49
C GLU A 479 -25.25 31.49 -24.84
N LYS A 480 -24.41 32.19 -24.09
CA LYS A 480 -23.93 33.54 -24.41
C LYS A 480 -22.94 33.58 -25.56
N GLY A 481 -22.47 32.43 -26.05
CA GLY A 481 -21.49 32.30 -27.10
C GLY A 481 -20.09 32.76 -26.71
N THR A 482 -19.78 32.84 -25.43
CA THR A 482 -18.46 33.23 -24.91
C THR A 482 -17.54 32.01 -24.71
N LEU A 483 -18.12 30.82 -24.63
CA LEU A 483 -17.40 29.52 -24.71
C LEU A 483 -17.93 28.68 -25.86
N GLY A 484 -17.04 27.86 -26.44
CA GLY A 484 -17.43 26.86 -27.43
C GLY A 484 -18.12 25.65 -26.79
N SER A 485 -18.62 24.72 -27.62
CA SER A 485 -19.27 23.46 -27.17
C SER A 485 -18.39 22.61 -26.27
N GLU A 486 -17.09 22.62 -26.48
CA GLU A 486 -16.09 21.89 -25.68
C GLU A 486 -15.72 22.60 -24.37
N GLY A 487 -16.23 23.85 -24.15
CA GLY A 487 -15.90 24.65 -22.97
C GLY A 487 -14.61 25.45 -23.10
N VAL A 488 -13.82 25.52 -22.01
CA VAL A 488 -12.55 26.23 -21.95
C VAL A 488 -11.49 25.45 -22.75
N VAL A 489 -10.80 26.13 -23.68
CA VAL A 489 -9.67 25.54 -24.40
C VAL A 489 -8.49 25.42 -23.44
N TYR A 490 -8.07 24.18 -23.21
CA TYR A 490 -6.97 23.84 -22.30
C TYR A 490 -5.73 23.44 -23.10
N ASP A 491 -4.73 24.33 -23.17
CA ASP A 491 -3.46 24.06 -23.87
C ASP A 491 -2.25 24.45 -23.01
N PRO A 492 -1.83 23.58 -22.08
CA PRO A 492 -0.66 23.83 -21.24
C PRO A 492 0.69 23.66 -22.00
N TYR A 493 0.64 23.31 -23.28
CA TYR A 493 1.83 23.04 -24.11
C TYR A 493 2.14 24.17 -25.11
N GLY A 494 1.18 25.08 -25.36
CA GLY A 494 1.25 26.10 -26.40
C GLY A 494 2.10 27.32 -26.07
N GLY A 495 2.60 27.46 -24.83
CA GLY A 495 3.45 28.61 -24.47
C GLY A 495 3.24 29.08 -23.03
N PHE A 496 3.89 30.22 -22.68
CA PHE A 496 3.88 30.79 -21.33
C PHE A 496 2.95 31.98 -21.15
N ALA A 497 2.35 32.46 -22.24
CA ALA A 497 1.48 33.62 -22.22
C ALA A 497 0.33 33.46 -23.23
N GLN A 498 -0.89 33.85 -22.81
CA GLN A 498 -2.09 33.80 -23.64
C GLN A 498 -2.93 35.05 -23.42
N GLU A 499 -3.35 35.70 -24.54
CA GLU A 499 -4.36 36.75 -24.49
C GLU A 499 -5.75 36.13 -24.27
N ALA A 500 -6.53 36.68 -23.36
CA ALA A 500 -7.82 36.15 -22.99
C ALA A 500 -8.79 37.27 -22.56
N THR A 501 -10.06 36.94 -22.39
CA THR A 501 -11.08 37.81 -21.83
C THR A 501 -11.57 37.21 -20.51
N ILE A 502 -11.78 38.02 -19.47
CA ILE A 502 -12.37 37.50 -18.22
C ILE A 502 -13.87 37.24 -18.49
N LEU A 503 -14.27 35.98 -18.45
CA LEU A 503 -15.66 35.54 -18.69
C LEU A 503 -16.52 35.59 -17.44
N ALA A 504 -15.95 35.26 -16.28
CA ALA A 504 -16.62 35.29 -15.00
C ALA A 504 -15.63 35.53 -13.87
N ILE A 505 -16.06 36.18 -12.80
CA ILE A 505 -15.32 36.34 -11.54
C ILE A 505 -16.22 35.83 -10.42
N LEU A 506 -15.68 35.00 -9.55
CA LEU A 506 -16.32 34.51 -8.34
C LEU A 506 -15.60 35.05 -7.12
N LYS A 507 -16.34 35.52 -6.14
CA LYS A 507 -15.85 35.92 -4.82
C LYS A 507 -16.71 35.26 -3.76
N ASN A 508 -16.09 34.52 -2.84
CA ASN A 508 -16.79 33.73 -1.82
C ASN A 508 -17.90 32.81 -2.42
N GLY A 509 -17.60 32.16 -3.56
CA GLY A 509 -18.53 31.25 -4.24
C GLY A 509 -19.63 31.91 -5.04
N ALA A 510 -19.75 33.26 -5.07
CA ALA A 510 -20.77 33.98 -5.79
C ALA A 510 -20.22 34.76 -7.00
N LEU A 511 -20.98 34.80 -8.12
CA LEU A 511 -20.62 35.58 -9.29
C LEU A 511 -20.67 37.09 -9.00
N VAL A 512 -19.61 37.80 -9.37
CA VAL A 512 -19.48 39.27 -9.24
C VAL A 512 -19.06 39.89 -10.57
N GLN A 513 -19.37 41.17 -10.76
CA GLN A 513 -18.98 41.91 -11.98
C GLN A 513 -17.56 42.47 -11.92
N SER A 514 -17.04 42.69 -10.72
CA SER A 514 -15.70 43.19 -10.48
C SER A 514 -15.16 42.73 -9.13
N ALA A 515 -13.85 42.79 -8.96
CA ALA A 515 -13.19 42.54 -7.69
C ALA A 515 -12.22 43.64 -7.34
N SER A 516 -12.01 43.87 -6.03
CA SER A 516 -11.17 44.96 -5.50
C SER A 516 -9.80 44.44 -5.05
N LEU A 517 -8.87 45.39 -4.85
CA LEU A 517 -7.53 45.09 -4.31
C LEU A 517 -7.59 44.23 -3.04
N SER A 518 -6.76 43.21 -2.99
CA SER A 518 -6.65 42.19 -1.93
C SER A 518 -7.79 41.17 -1.86
N ASP A 519 -8.78 41.22 -2.76
CA ASP A 519 -9.79 40.18 -2.84
C ASP A 519 -9.19 38.85 -3.32
N GLU A 520 -9.61 37.78 -2.67
CA GLU A 520 -9.42 36.42 -3.17
C GLU A 520 -10.55 36.10 -4.14
N VAL A 521 -10.20 35.67 -5.34
CA VAL A 521 -11.14 35.45 -6.43
C VAL A 521 -10.84 34.16 -7.16
N ALA A 522 -11.91 33.54 -7.67
CA ALA A 522 -11.81 32.56 -8.74
C ALA A 522 -12.33 33.20 -10.04
N PHE A 523 -11.78 32.82 -11.18
CA PHE A 523 -12.17 33.40 -12.46
C PHE A 523 -12.03 32.43 -13.62
N ILE A 524 -12.75 32.70 -14.71
CA ILE A 524 -12.78 31.87 -15.90
C ILE A 524 -12.35 32.70 -17.09
N ILE A 525 -11.50 32.11 -17.93
CA ILE A 525 -11.07 32.64 -19.23
C ILE A 525 -11.33 31.59 -20.32
N PRO A 526 -11.56 31.98 -21.60
CA PRO A 526 -11.95 31.06 -22.65
C PRO A 526 -10.86 30.07 -23.08
N GLU A 527 -9.60 30.44 -22.87
CA GLU A 527 -8.43 29.63 -23.21
C GLU A 527 -7.36 29.84 -22.16
N THR A 528 -6.71 28.74 -21.71
CA THR A 528 -5.73 28.79 -20.64
C THR A 528 -4.48 27.97 -20.93
N PRO A 529 -3.27 28.58 -20.71
CA PRO A 529 -1.99 27.88 -20.76
C PRO A 529 -1.59 27.29 -19.41
N PHE A 530 -2.31 27.57 -18.31
CA PHE A 530 -1.99 27.11 -16.98
C PHE A 530 -2.25 25.61 -16.81
N TYR A 531 -1.23 24.85 -16.42
CA TYR A 531 -1.38 23.42 -16.13
C TYR A 531 -2.24 23.20 -14.89
N ILE A 532 -3.22 22.32 -15.01
CA ILE A 532 -4.07 21.87 -13.90
C ILE A 532 -3.36 20.74 -13.18
N GLU A 533 -3.40 20.73 -11.84
CA GLU A 533 -2.78 19.67 -11.05
C GLU A 533 -3.33 18.30 -11.44
N ALA A 534 -2.45 17.44 -11.96
CA ALA A 534 -2.78 16.09 -12.38
C ALA A 534 -1.50 15.22 -12.43
N GLY A 535 -1.65 13.88 -12.28
CA GLY A 535 -0.54 12.93 -12.44
C GLY A 535 0.64 13.15 -11.48
N GLY A 536 0.40 13.82 -10.34
CA GLY A 536 1.43 14.18 -9.37
C GLY A 536 2.23 15.45 -9.73
N GLN A 537 1.97 16.09 -10.87
CA GLN A 537 2.53 17.40 -11.20
C GLN A 537 1.66 18.51 -10.60
N VAL A 538 2.27 19.41 -9.83
CA VAL A 538 1.58 20.56 -9.23
C VAL A 538 1.09 21.56 -10.27
N ALA A 539 -0.02 22.25 -9.97
CA ALA A 539 -0.57 23.30 -10.84
C ALA A 539 0.43 24.46 -11.04
N ASP A 540 0.26 25.16 -12.15
CA ASP A 540 1.02 26.40 -12.40
C ASP A 540 0.54 27.54 -11.52
N THR A 541 1.47 28.46 -11.31
CA THR A 541 1.24 29.80 -10.78
C THR A 541 1.63 30.85 -11.81
N GLY A 542 1.20 32.09 -11.57
CA GLY A 542 1.55 33.17 -12.49
C GLY A 542 0.74 34.43 -12.23
N SER A 543 0.33 35.09 -13.30
CA SER A 543 -0.49 36.29 -13.19
C SER A 543 -1.39 36.48 -14.40
N ILE A 544 -2.53 37.13 -14.17
CA ILE A 544 -3.35 37.68 -15.24
C ILE A 544 -3.48 39.19 -15.03
N SER A 545 -3.29 39.94 -16.08
CA SER A 545 -3.26 41.42 -16.01
C SER A 545 -3.87 42.07 -17.26
N SER A 546 -4.26 43.32 -17.15
CA SER A 546 -4.67 44.13 -18.34
C SER A 546 -3.60 44.16 -19.41
N ILE A 547 -3.99 44.05 -20.70
CA ILE A 547 -3.08 44.03 -21.86
C ILE A 547 -2.46 45.43 -22.09
N ALA A 548 -3.26 46.48 -22.05
CA ALA A 548 -2.84 47.80 -22.54
C ALA A 548 -2.10 48.64 -21.51
N ASP A 549 -2.39 48.47 -20.25
CA ASP A 549 -1.79 49.19 -19.11
C ASP A 549 -2.03 48.31 -17.86
N PRO A 550 -1.04 48.05 -17.01
CA PRO A 550 -1.23 47.25 -15.81
C PRO A 550 -2.14 47.96 -14.79
N SER A 551 -3.33 48.40 -15.26
CA SER A 551 -4.36 49.03 -14.44
C SER A 551 -4.94 48.07 -13.36
N TRP A 552 -4.88 46.76 -13.61
CA TRP A 552 -5.19 45.72 -12.67
C TRP A 552 -4.34 44.47 -12.90
N LYS A 553 -4.18 43.69 -11.81
CA LYS A 553 -3.46 42.40 -11.82
C LYS A 553 -4.00 41.47 -10.77
N ILE A 554 -4.17 40.18 -11.14
CA ILE A 554 -4.45 39.06 -10.27
C ILE A 554 -3.20 38.17 -10.24
N ALA A 555 -2.70 37.84 -9.03
CA ALA A 555 -1.70 36.82 -8.85
C ALA A 555 -2.40 35.45 -8.81
N VAL A 556 -2.15 34.61 -9.81
CA VAL A 556 -2.71 33.26 -9.93
C VAL A 556 -1.93 32.31 -9.03
N GLN A 557 -2.63 31.69 -8.08
CA GLN A 557 -2.05 30.75 -7.12
C GLN A 557 -2.23 29.30 -7.59
N GLY A 558 -3.23 29.02 -8.44
CA GLY A 558 -3.44 27.71 -9.02
C GLY A 558 -4.70 27.64 -9.89
N THR A 559 -4.95 26.45 -10.41
CA THR A 559 -6.06 26.14 -11.30
C THR A 559 -6.65 24.78 -10.91
N TYR A 560 -7.96 24.63 -11.12
CA TYR A 560 -8.65 23.34 -10.95
C TYR A 560 -9.80 23.18 -11.96
N GLN A 561 -10.24 21.94 -12.15
CA GLN A 561 -11.33 21.61 -13.06
C GLN A 561 -12.51 21.01 -12.25
N PRO A 562 -13.55 21.83 -11.92
CA PRO A 562 -14.68 21.35 -11.14
C PRO A 562 -15.58 20.38 -11.89
N ILE A 563 -15.68 20.54 -13.21
CA ILE A 563 -16.42 19.69 -14.16
C ILE A 563 -15.70 19.64 -15.51
N GLY A 564 -15.97 18.64 -16.31
CA GLY A 564 -15.47 18.58 -17.68
C GLY A 564 -15.82 19.82 -18.49
N GLY A 565 -14.86 20.36 -19.24
CA GLY A 565 -15.05 21.58 -20.08
C GLY A 565 -14.96 22.91 -19.32
N LEU A 566 -14.74 22.93 -18.00
CA LEU A 566 -14.61 24.17 -17.24
C LEU A 566 -13.32 24.20 -16.41
N VAL A 567 -12.43 25.16 -16.71
CA VAL A 567 -11.20 25.42 -15.94
C VAL A 567 -11.35 26.71 -15.15
N VAL A 568 -11.11 26.62 -13.86
CA VAL A 568 -11.23 27.74 -12.90
C VAL A 568 -9.85 28.09 -12.37
N HIS A 569 -9.47 29.36 -12.47
CA HIS A 569 -8.25 29.91 -11.89
C HIS A 569 -8.60 30.58 -10.56
N TYR A 570 -7.74 30.44 -9.56
CA TYR A 570 -7.91 31.15 -8.29
C TYR A 570 -6.66 31.93 -7.90
N GLY A 571 -6.87 33.02 -7.19
CA GLY A 571 -5.78 33.88 -6.77
C GLY A 571 -6.24 35.16 -6.13
N GLN A 572 -5.32 36.11 -5.95
CA GLN A 572 -5.56 37.38 -5.25
C GLN A 572 -5.36 38.57 -6.17
N VAL A 573 -6.27 39.55 -6.10
CA VAL A 573 -6.12 40.83 -6.78
C VAL A 573 -5.00 41.63 -6.13
N THR A 574 -3.90 41.85 -6.85
CA THR A 574 -2.70 42.56 -6.35
C THR A 574 -2.61 44.03 -6.80
N ILE A 575 -3.33 44.39 -7.88
CA ILE A 575 -3.39 45.75 -8.42
C ILE A 575 -4.81 45.98 -8.95
N GLY A 576 -5.37 47.17 -8.72
CA GLY A 576 -6.55 47.71 -9.39
C GLY A 576 -7.86 46.96 -9.13
N GLU A 577 -8.75 47.01 -10.12
CA GLU A 577 -10.11 46.44 -10.07
C GLU A 577 -10.44 45.73 -11.38
N PRO A 578 -10.15 44.40 -11.49
CA PRO A 578 -10.53 43.60 -12.66
C PRO A 578 -12.06 43.46 -12.80
N LYS A 579 -12.57 43.42 -14.03
CA LYS A 579 -13.99 43.31 -14.36
C LYS A 579 -14.26 42.21 -15.38
N VAL A 580 -15.45 41.64 -15.32
CA VAL A 580 -15.95 40.74 -16.35
C VAL A 580 -15.98 41.48 -17.69
N GLY A 581 -15.44 40.87 -18.73
CA GLY A 581 -15.27 41.44 -20.08
C GLY A 581 -13.92 42.14 -20.34
N ASP A 582 -13.08 42.32 -19.31
CA ASP A 582 -11.76 42.92 -19.49
C ASP A 582 -10.84 42.03 -20.35
N GLN A 583 -10.10 42.69 -21.24
CA GLN A 583 -9.03 42.02 -22.00
C GLN A 583 -7.80 41.84 -21.13
N ALA A 584 -7.31 40.63 -21.09
CA ALA A 584 -6.28 40.17 -20.17
C ALA A 584 -5.13 39.45 -20.86
N LEU A 585 -3.94 39.57 -20.31
CA LEU A 585 -2.81 38.71 -20.61
C LEU A 585 -2.58 37.76 -19.44
N ALA A 586 -2.81 36.49 -19.68
CA ALA A 586 -2.52 35.40 -18.79
C ALA A 586 -1.06 34.97 -18.97
N MET A 587 -0.25 35.05 -17.91
CA MET A 587 1.18 34.70 -17.94
C MET A 587 1.50 33.69 -16.83
N ILE A 588 2.12 32.58 -17.21
CA ILE A 588 2.65 31.60 -16.31
C ILE A 588 3.96 32.11 -15.69
N ASP A 589 4.28 31.69 -14.45
CA ASP A 589 5.62 31.80 -13.89
C ASP A 589 6.58 30.86 -14.66
N GLU A 590 7.17 31.40 -15.74
CA GLU A 590 8.03 30.65 -16.64
C GLU A 590 9.20 29.95 -15.91
N PRO A 591 9.99 30.62 -15.03
CA PRO A 591 11.06 29.98 -14.27
C PRO A 591 10.59 28.79 -13.43
N ARG A 592 9.41 28.90 -12.83
CA ARG A 592 8.81 27.81 -12.02
C ARG A 592 8.36 26.67 -12.93
N ARG A 593 7.71 26.93 -14.04
CA ARG A 593 7.30 25.91 -15.02
C ARG A 593 8.51 25.14 -15.57
N TRP A 594 9.62 25.82 -15.90
CA TRP A 594 10.84 25.16 -16.32
C TRP A 594 11.40 24.20 -15.27
N ASP A 595 11.40 24.58 -13.99
CA ASP A 595 11.88 23.70 -12.93
C ASP A 595 10.95 22.49 -12.76
N ILE A 596 9.62 22.66 -12.89
CA ILE A 596 8.64 21.57 -12.90
C ILE A 596 8.89 20.62 -14.08
N MET A 597 9.05 21.14 -15.31
CA MET A 597 9.30 20.35 -16.52
C MET A 597 10.59 19.52 -16.40
N ARG A 598 11.66 20.08 -15.82
CA ARG A 598 12.92 19.39 -15.54
C ARG A 598 12.70 18.22 -14.57
N ASN A 599 12.02 18.47 -13.47
CA ASN A 599 11.73 17.46 -12.47
C ASN A 599 10.79 16.39 -13.02
N HIS A 600 9.82 16.75 -13.85
CA HIS A 600 8.91 15.78 -14.45
C HIS A 600 9.62 14.84 -15.43
N THR A 601 10.40 15.41 -16.35
CA THR A 601 11.16 14.59 -17.30
C THR A 601 12.18 13.71 -16.59
N ALA A 602 12.83 14.22 -15.53
CA ALA A 602 13.73 13.43 -14.69
C ALA A 602 13.01 12.29 -13.95
N THR A 603 11.72 12.47 -13.61
CA THR A 603 10.91 11.39 -12.98
C THR A 603 10.75 10.20 -13.92
N HIS A 604 10.52 10.44 -15.21
CA HIS A 604 10.47 9.38 -16.24
C HIS A 604 11.80 8.66 -16.39
N LEU A 605 12.92 9.41 -16.46
CA LEU A 605 14.26 8.82 -16.49
C LEU A 605 14.57 8.00 -15.24
N LEU A 606 14.16 8.51 -14.07
CA LEU A 606 14.32 7.80 -12.80
C LEU A 606 13.53 6.50 -12.79
N HIS A 607 12.26 6.51 -13.21
CA HIS A 607 11.42 5.32 -13.28
C HIS A 607 12.02 4.26 -14.21
N GLY A 608 12.36 4.62 -15.43
CA GLY A 608 12.98 3.68 -16.38
C GLY A 608 14.30 3.13 -15.90
N THR A 609 15.12 3.95 -15.24
CA THR A 609 16.41 3.53 -14.68
C THR A 609 16.24 2.61 -13.47
N LEU A 610 15.29 2.89 -12.58
CA LEU A 610 14.98 2.02 -11.46
C LEU A 610 14.53 0.63 -11.94
N ARG A 611 13.70 0.54 -12.97
CA ARG A 611 13.31 -0.73 -13.60
C ARG A 611 14.52 -1.48 -14.17
N ARG A 612 15.45 -0.78 -14.79
CA ARG A 612 16.68 -1.37 -15.35
C ARG A 612 17.62 -1.88 -14.26
N VAL A 613 17.73 -1.20 -13.12
CA VAL A 613 18.68 -1.56 -12.04
C VAL A 613 18.09 -2.56 -11.06
N LEU A 614 16.80 -2.40 -10.70
CA LEU A 614 16.13 -3.21 -9.68
C LEU A 614 15.25 -4.31 -10.26
N GLY A 615 14.79 -4.16 -11.50
CA GLY A 615 13.92 -5.12 -12.21
C GLY A 615 12.54 -4.57 -12.57
N GLU A 616 11.84 -5.28 -13.46
CA GLU A 616 10.56 -4.87 -14.03
C GLU A 616 9.38 -4.80 -13.03
N HIS A 617 9.55 -5.34 -11.82
CA HIS A 617 8.58 -5.25 -10.73
C HIS A 617 8.43 -3.82 -10.17
N VAL A 618 9.38 -2.94 -10.48
CA VAL A 618 9.31 -1.53 -10.07
C VAL A 618 8.18 -0.86 -10.84
N ARG A 619 7.19 -0.36 -10.09
CA ARG A 619 6.05 0.42 -10.61
C ARG A 619 5.86 1.66 -9.74
N GLN A 620 5.37 2.72 -10.34
CA GLN A 620 5.00 3.92 -9.60
C GLN A 620 3.85 3.62 -8.63
N ALA A 621 4.05 3.92 -7.35
CA ALA A 621 3.04 3.87 -6.30
C ALA A 621 2.53 5.26 -5.91
N GLY A 622 3.28 6.30 -6.25
CA GLY A 622 2.94 7.70 -6.07
C GLY A 622 4.01 8.60 -6.66
N SER A 623 3.64 9.83 -6.99
CA SER A 623 4.55 10.84 -7.53
C SER A 623 4.19 12.22 -7.01
N LEU A 624 5.21 13.08 -6.86
CA LEU A 624 5.05 14.52 -6.70
C LEU A 624 6.13 15.21 -7.53
N VAL A 625 5.70 16.06 -8.42
CA VAL A 625 6.58 16.86 -9.26
C VAL A 625 6.33 18.33 -8.96
N ALA A 626 7.25 18.93 -8.20
CA ALA A 626 7.22 20.33 -7.76
C ALA A 626 8.45 21.09 -8.28
N PRO A 627 8.48 22.42 -8.25
CA PRO A 627 9.62 23.18 -8.77
C PRO A 627 10.91 22.98 -7.96
N ASP A 628 10.79 22.68 -6.67
CA ASP A 628 11.90 22.53 -5.73
C ASP A 628 12.40 21.09 -5.60
N ARG A 629 11.61 20.08 -5.97
CA ARG A 629 11.96 18.67 -5.92
C ARG A 629 11.02 17.79 -6.72
N LEU A 630 11.46 16.58 -6.97
CA LEU A 630 10.58 15.46 -7.33
C LEU A 630 10.57 14.42 -6.20
N ARG A 631 9.46 13.73 -6.04
CA ARG A 631 9.28 12.60 -5.14
C ARG A 631 8.69 11.44 -5.95
N PHE A 632 9.34 10.31 -5.89
CA PHE A 632 8.91 9.11 -6.59
C PHE A 632 8.79 7.94 -5.63
N ASP A 633 7.56 7.48 -5.42
CA ASP A 633 7.23 6.32 -4.61
C ASP A 633 7.07 5.13 -5.53
N PHE A 634 7.77 4.04 -5.25
CA PHE A 634 7.82 2.87 -6.13
C PHE A 634 7.81 1.55 -5.35
N THR A 635 7.33 0.51 -6.03
CA THR A 635 7.27 -0.83 -5.45
C THR A 635 8.66 -1.47 -5.41
N HIS A 636 9.18 -1.72 -4.20
CA HIS A 636 10.41 -2.48 -3.99
C HIS A 636 10.47 -3.00 -2.54
N PRO A 637 10.76 -4.30 -2.34
CA PRO A 637 10.63 -4.93 -1.02
C PRO A 637 11.74 -4.53 -0.02
N GLU A 638 12.91 -4.13 -0.49
CA GLU A 638 14.11 -3.90 0.32
C GLU A 638 14.62 -2.46 0.20
N ALA A 639 15.47 -2.05 1.15
CA ALA A 639 16.21 -0.80 1.01
C ALA A 639 17.21 -0.89 -0.15
N MET A 640 17.33 0.16 -0.94
CA MET A 640 18.37 0.23 -1.97
C MET A 640 19.75 0.30 -1.32
N THR A 641 20.71 -0.41 -1.89
CA THR A 641 22.10 -0.28 -1.48
C THR A 641 22.71 1.04 -1.98
N SER A 642 23.77 1.50 -1.33
CA SER A 642 24.48 2.71 -1.76
C SER A 642 24.97 2.62 -3.21
N GLU A 643 25.40 1.41 -3.64
CA GLU A 643 25.82 1.14 -5.01
C GLU A 643 24.67 1.26 -6.00
N GLN A 644 23.48 0.75 -5.64
CA GLN A 644 22.27 0.86 -6.48
C GLN A 644 21.84 2.31 -6.62
N ILE A 645 21.83 3.10 -5.52
CA ILE A 645 21.48 4.53 -5.54
C ILE A 645 22.46 5.29 -6.44
N THR A 646 23.76 5.07 -6.24
CA THR A 646 24.80 5.70 -7.06
C THR A 646 24.66 5.32 -8.54
N LYS A 647 24.36 4.04 -8.82
CA LYS A 647 24.18 3.56 -10.20
C LYS A 647 22.96 4.18 -10.87
N VAL A 648 21.85 4.31 -10.16
CA VAL A 648 20.62 4.98 -10.66
C VAL A 648 20.91 6.44 -10.93
N GLU A 649 21.52 7.17 -10.00
CA GLU A 649 21.88 8.58 -10.18
C GLU A 649 22.81 8.79 -11.38
N GLN A 650 23.82 7.91 -11.52
CA GLN A 650 24.74 7.93 -12.65
C GLN A 650 24.01 7.73 -13.97
N LEU A 651 23.17 6.70 -14.11
CA LEU A 651 22.47 6.37 -15.35
C LEU A 651 21.49 7.45 -15.76
N VAL A 652 20.78 8.08 -14.80
CA VAL A 652 19.91 9.23 -15.08
C VAL A 652 20.74 10.40 -15.61
N ASN A 653 21.88 10.72 -15.00
CA ASN A 653 22.75 11.80 -15.49
C ASN A 653 23.39 11.47 -16.85
N GLU A 654 23.72 10.21 -17.13
CA GLU A 654 24.17 9.76 -18.45
C GLU A 654 23.10 9.99 -19.53
N ALA A 655 21.82 9.67 -19.22
CA ALA A 655 20.70 9.93 -20.12
C ALA A 655 20.47 11.44 -20.34
N ILE A 656 20.69 12.27 -19.32
CA ILE A 656 20.64 13.73 -19.43
C ILE A 656 21.76 14.23 -20.35
N LEU A 657 22.98 13.73 -20.18
CA LEU A 657 24.14 14.11 -20.99
C LEU A 657 24.03 13.64 -22.44
N SER A 658 23.29 12.56 -22.70
CA SER A 658 23.04 12.06 -24.06
C SER A 658 22.08 12.95 -24.84
N ASP A 659 21.41 13.90 -24.20
CA ASP A 659 20.54 14.93 -24.81
C ASP A 659 19.48 14.36 -25.76
N TYR A 660 18.78 13.28 -25.32
CA TYR A 660 17.69 12.66 -26.08
C TYR A 660 16.54 13.62 -26.31
N GLU A 661 16.07 13.71 -27.54
CA GLU A 661 14.83 14.41 -27.91
C GLU A 661 13.62 13.61 -27.38
N LEU A 662 12.67 14.28 -26.75
CA LEU A 662 11.44 13.64 -26.27
C LEU A 662 10.46 13.46 -27.43
N GLN A 663 10.05 12.22 -27.67
CA GLN A 663 9.02 11.90 -28.65
C GLN A 663 7.66 11.92 -27.98
N ILE A 664 6.87 12.96 -28.25
CA ILE A 664 5.52 13.12 -27.73
C ILE A 664 4.54 12.85 -28.85
N LYS A 665 3.58 11.93 -28.63
CA LYS A 665 2.57 11.55 -29.61
C LYS A 665 1.20 11.47 -28.98
N HIS A 666 0.18 11.64 -29.83
CA HIS A 666 -1.20 11.29 -29.50
C HIS A 666 -1.57 10.07 -30.34
N GLU A 667 -1.92 8.98 -29.67
CA GLU A 667 -2.20 7.70 -30.29
C GLU A 667 -3.29 6.97 -29.51
N THR A 668 -3.87 5.91 -30.05
CA THR A 668 -4.86 5.15 -29.29
C THR A 668 -4.18 4.44 -28.11
N ARG A 669 -4.91 4.30 -27.00
CA ARG A 669 -4.39 3.62 -25.82
C ARG A 669 -3.89 2.21 -26.15
N ASP A 670 -4.64 1.49 -26.97
CA ASP A 670 -4.33 0.10 -27.31
C ASP A 670 -3.04 0.01 -28.16
N GLU A 671 -2.85 0.93 -29.13
CA GLU A 671 -1.60 1.03 -29.89
C GLU A 671 -0.42 1.37 -29.00
N ALA A 672 -0.57 2.32 -28.07
CA ALA A 672 0.47 2.72 -27.14
C ALA A 672 0.89 1.54 -26.25
N VAL A 673 -0.08 0.82 -25.67
CA VAL A 673 0.18 -0.35 -24.81
C VAL A 673 0.78 -1.51 -25.60
N ALA A 674 0.30 -1.77 -26.83
CA ALA A 674 0.88 -2.79 -27.71
C ALA A 674 2.35 -2.50 -28.07
N GLN A 675 2.73 -1.21 -28.16
CA GLN A 675 4.12 -0.78 -28.36
C GLN A 675 4.94 -0.75 -27.07
N GLY A 676 4.37 -1.13 -25.92
CA GLY A 676 5.04 -1.22 -24.63
C GLY A 676 4.96 0.05 -23.78
N ALA A 677 4.06 0.98 -24.08
CA ALA A 677 3.83 2.13 -23.23
C ALA A 677 3.28 1.70 -21.85
N MET A 678 3.82 2.30 -20.80
CA MET A 678 3.35 2.08 -19.45
C MET A 678 2.23 3.07 -19.12
N ALA A 679 1.08 2.52 -18.71
CA ALA A 679 0.01 3.32 -18.10
C ALA A 679 0.32 3.50 -16.60
N LEU A 680 0.28 4.72 -16.11
CA LEU A 680 0.48 5.02 -14.69
C LEU A 680 -0.75 4.62 -13.88
N PHE A 681 -0.52 4.15 -12.68
CA PHE A 681 -1.58 3.72 -11.77
C PHE A 681 -2.48 4.88 -11.33
N GLY A 682 -3.80 4.69 -11.42
CA GLY A 682 -4.79 5.60 -10.84
C GLY A 682 -5.25 6.73 -11.77
N GLU A 683 -4.79 6.78 -13.02
CA GLU A 683 -5.27 7.75 -13.99
C GLU A 683 -6.29 7.13 -14.95
N THR A 684 -7.36 7.88 -15.23
CA THR A 684 -8.33 7.56 -16.29
C THR A 684 -7.81 8.08 -17.62
N TYR A 685 -7.57 7.19 -18.56
CA TYR A 685 -7.15 7.52 -19.90
C TYR A 685 -8.31 7.40 -20.87
N GLY A 686 -8.50 8.41 -21.72
CA GLY A 686 -9.43 8.35 -22.84
C GLY A 686 -8.99 7.35 -23.92
N GLU A 687 -9.77 7.26 -24.99
CA GLU A 687 -9.44 6.42 -26.16
C GLU A 687 -8.14 6.90 -26.84
N THR A 688 -7.95 8.22 -26.92
CA THR A 688 -6.70 8.83 -27.39
C THR A 688 -5.88 9.27 -26.17
N VAL A 689 -4.64 8.82 -26.12
CA VAL A 689 -3.69 9.11 -25.03
C VAL A 689 -2.47 9.86 -25.55
N ARG A 690 -1.93 10.73 -24.68
CA ARG A 690 -0.65 11.36 -24.93
C ARG A 690 0.46 10.49 -24.37
N THR A 691 1.42 10.09 -25.21
CA THR A 691 2.57 9.29 -24.84
C THR A 691 3.85 10.12 -24.87
N VAL A 692 4.75 9.81 -23.95
CA VAL A 692 6.09 10.41 -23.85
C VAL A 692 7.10 9.27 -23.89
N ARG A 693 7.94 9.29 -24.94
CA ARG A 693 9.05 8.33 -25.10
C ARG A 693 10.38 9.05 -25.02
N ILE A 694 11.32 8.49 -24.27
CA ILE A 694 12.68 9.02 -24.09
C ILE A 694 13.69 7.91 -24.38
N GLY A 695 14.69 8.19 -25.21
CA GLY A 695 15.76 7.26 -25.62
C GLY A 695 15.67 6.83 -27.06
N ASP A 696 16.63 6.00 -27.48
CA ASP A 696 16.76 5.46 -28.83
C ASP A 696 15.87 4.22 -29.06
N GLU A 697 16.28 3.27 -29.92
CA GLU A 697 15.54 2.04 -30.26
C GLU A 697 15.15 1.22 -29.03
N GLU A 698 16.00 1.16 -28.00
CA GLU A 698 15.63 0.65 -26.67
C GLU A 698 15.24 1.83 -25.77
N SER A 699 13.96 2.21 -25.78
CA SER A 699 13.48 3.35 -24.99
C SER A 699 13.84 3.20 -23.50
N LEU A 700 14.42 4.25 -22.92
CA LEU A 700 14.70 4.34 -21.49
C LEU A 700 13.41 4.48 -20.68
N SER A 701 12.44 5.22 -21.21
CA SER A 701 11.09 5.36 -20.69
C SER A 701 10.12 5.52 -21.85
N TYR A 702 8.94 4.88 -21.74
CA TYR A 702 7.81 5.06 -22.62
C TYR A 702 6.52 4.96 -21.80
N GLU A 703 5.87 6.09 -21.59
CA GLU A 703 4.78 6.20 -20.62
C GLU A 703 3.63 7.07 -21.14
N LEU A 704 2.41 6.75 -20.69
CA LEU A 704 1.25 7.62 -20.87
C LEU A 704 1.38 8.78 -19.88
N CYS A 705 1.47 10.00 -20.38
CA CYS A 705 1.69 11.17 -19.54
C CYS A 705 1.09 12.46 -20.11
N GLY A 706 0.21 13.10 -19.32
CA GLY A 706 -0.38 14.41 -19.62
C GLY A 706 0.42 15.60 -19.06
N GLY A 707 1.56 15.39 -18.43
CA GLY A 707 2.34 16.46 -17.83
C GLY A 707 3.18 17.30 -18.82
N THR A 708 3.80 18.35 -18.28
CA THR A 708 4.66 19.22 -19.08
C THR A 708 6.12 18.77 -19.00
N HIS A 709 6.81 18.77 -20.13
CA HIS A 709 8.17 18.23 -20.27
C HIS A 709 9.10 19.21 -20.97
N VAL A 710 10.40 19.00 -20.78
CA VAL A 710 11.43 19.64 -21.58
C VAL A 710 11.46 19.01 -22.97
N GLU A 711 11.99 19.73 -23.99
CA GLU A 711 12.11 19.19 -25.35
C GLU A 711 13.21 18.13 -25.45
N ASN A 712 14.31 18.34 -24.75
CA ASN A 712 15.48 17.46 -24.73
C ASN A 712 15.93 17.18 -23.29
N THR A 713 16.45 15.99 -23.04
CA THR A 713 16.91 15.60 -21.70
C THR A 713 18.05 16.46 -21.17
N GLY A 714 18.89 17.04 -22.04
CA GLY A 714 19.96 17.98 -21.66
C GLY A 714 19.46 19.23 -20.94
N ALA A 715 18.22 19.68 -21.21
CA ALA A 715 17.61 20.83 -20.53
C ALA A 715 17.28 20.58 -19.06
N ILE A 716 17.29 19.32 -18.58
CA ILE A 716 17.11 18.95 -17.18
C ILE A 716 18.25 19.51 -16.32
N GLY A 717 19.47 19.47 -16.82
CA GLY A 717 20.68 19.77 -16.06
C GLY A 717 21.03 18.63 -15.09
N THR A 718 21.81 18.92 -14.07
CA THR A 718 22.24 17.89 -13.11
C THR A 718 21.07 17.31 -12.32
N PHE A 719 20.98 16.01 -12.22
CA PHE A 719 20.07 15.26 -11.36
C PHE A 719 20.80 14.80 -10.09
N LEU A 720 20.21 14.97 -8.93
CA LEU A 720 20.81 14.61 -7.64
C LEU A 720 19.76 13.94 -6.75
N ILE A 721 20.03 12.74 -6.29
CA ILE A 721 19.21 12.05 -5.30
C ILE A 721 19.51 12.65 -3.89
N LEU A 722 18.48 13.10 -3.20
CA LEU A 722 18.59 13.67 -1.87
C LEU A 722 18.45 12.61 -0.79
N SER A 723 17.48 11.72 -0.94
CA SER A 723 17.19 10.67 0.03
C SER A 723 16.53 9.45 -0.63
N GLU A 724 16.70 8.29 -0.02
CA GLU A 724 15.98 7.06 -0.29
C GLU A 724 15.48 6.50 1.04
N GLY A 725 14.21 6.06 1.11
CA GLY A 725 13.63 5.55 2.34
C GLY A 725 12.34 4.77 2.15
N SER A 726 11.86 4.13 3.21
CA SER A 726 10.58 3.41 3.21
C SER A 726 9.43 4.36 3.52
N VAL A 727 8.35 4.27 2.77
CA VAL A 727 7.08 4.96 3.04
C VAL A 727 6.07 4.01 3.65
N ALA A 728 6.01 2.81 3.08
CA ALA A 728 5.17 1.73 3.55
C ALA A 728 5.88 0.39 3.29
N SER A 729 5.33 -0.69 3.80
CA SER A 729 5.87 -2.02 3.49
C SER A 729 5.81 -2.27 1.98
N GLY A 730 6.95 -2.62 1.38
CA GLY A 730 7.06 -2.85 -0.06
C GLY A 730 7.03 -1.60 -0.93
N ILE A 731 6.99 -0.40 -0.34
CA ILE A 731 7.04 0.87 -1.08
C ILE A 731 8.23 1.69 -0.60
N ARG A 732 9.08 2.03 -1.54
CA ARG A 732 10.26 2.88 -1.34
C ARG A 732 10.01 4.27 -1.93
N ARG A 733 10.64 5.26 -1.38
CA ARG A 733 10.58 6.67 -1.83
C ARG A 733 11.98 7.17 -2.18
N ILE A 734 12.10 7.76 -3.34
CA ILE A 734 13.25 8.60 -3.70
C ILE A 734 12.78 10.04 -3.76
N GLU A 735 13.52 10.92 -3.10
CA GLU A 735 13.44 12.35 -3.32
C GLU A 735 14.68 12.80 -4.07
N ALA A 736 14.47 13.56 -5.15
CA ALA A 736 15.54 14.06 -5.99
C ALA A 736 15.24 15.49 -6.47
N ILE A 737 16.24 16.10 -7.05
CA ILE A 737 16.22 17.51 -7.46
C ILE A 737 17.03 17.66 -8.73
N THR A 738 16.65 18.61 -9.59
CA THR A 738 17.32 18.86 -10.88
C THR A 738 17.85 20.28 -11.03
N GLY A 739 18.64 20.52 -12.07
CA GLY A 739 19.04 21.81 -12.59
C GLY A 739 19.54 22.79 -11.51
N ARG A 740 18.90 23.96 -11.43
CA ARG A 740 19.29 25.05 -10.49
C ARG A 740 19.21 24.62 -9.03
N GLY A 741 18.25 23.76 -8.69
CA GLY A 741 18.11 23.22 -7.34
C GLY A 741 19.28 22.31 -6.97
N ALA A 742 19.64 21.37 -7.84
CA ALA A 742 20.78 20.47 -7.66
C ALA A 742 22.09 21.27 -7.53
N GLN A 743 22.29 22.29 -8.38
CA GLN A 743 23.46 23.15 -8.30
C GLN A 743 23.61 23.85 -6.94
N LYS A 744 22.51 24.38 -6.38
CA LYS A 744 22.52 25.00 -5.04
C LYS A 744 22.93 24.03 -3.95
N VAL A 745 22.41 22.82 -3.99
CA VAL A 745 22.74 21.77 -3.01
C VAL A 745 24.21 21.36 -3.13
N ILE A 746 24.71 21.13 -4.34
CA ILE A 746 26.11 20.80 -4.60
C ILE A 746 27.03 21.91 -4.09
N GLN A 747 26.75 23.17 -4.43
CA GLN A 747 27.55 24.31 -3.95
C GLN A 747 27.53 24.43 -2.43
N SER A 748 26.37 24.18 -1.78
CA SER A 748 26.27 24.19 -0.33
C SER A 748 27.12 23.10 0.30
N ARG A 749 27.06 21.85 -0.21
CA ARG A 749 27.86 20.71 0.28
C ARG A 749 29.36 20.95 0.09
N LEU A 750 29.77 21.42 -1.10
CA LEU A 750 31.15 21.80 -1.36
C LEU A 750 31.62 22.93 -0.45
N GLY A 751 30.76 23.93 -0.20
CA GLY A 751 31.06 25.02 0.71
C GLY A 751 31.29 24.55 2.16
N VAL A 752 30.50 23.57 2.64
CA VAL A 752 30.71 22.94 3.96
C VAL A 752 32.04 22.20 3.98
N MET A 753 32.32 21.37 2.97
CA MET A 753 33.55 20.60 2.86
C MET A 753 34.78 21.51 2.87
N ASN A 754 34.76 22.58 2.06
CA ASN A 754 35.84 23.59 2.01
C ASN A 754 36.05 24.29 3.37
N ARG A 755 34.97 24.63 4.09
CA ARG A 755 35.08 25.24 5.44
C ARG A 755 35.69 24.27 6.45
N ILE A 756 35.32 22.99 6.39
CA ILE A 756 35.92 21.98 7.29
C ILE A 756 37.38 21.78 6.92
N ALA A 757 37.71 21.62 5.66
CA ALA A 757 39.09 21.49 5.20
C ALA A 757 39.97 22.69 5.67
N GLY A 758 39.43 23.92 5.53
CA GLY A 758 40.11 25.13 6.02
C GLY A 758 40.32 25.14 7.54
N LYS A 759 39.34 24.66 8.35
CA LYS A 759 39.50 24.54 9.80
C LYS A 759 40.52 23.48 10.19
N LEU A 760 40.68 22.45 9.38
CA LEU A 760 41.63 21.36 9.61
C LEU A 760 42.99 21.57 8.93
N GLU A 761 43.17 22.74 8.30
CA GLU A 761 44.40 23.09 7.55
C GLU A 761 44.84 22.01 6.58
N THR A 762 43.88 21.57 5.74
CA THR A 762 44.09 20.51 4.74
C THR A 762 43.34 20.84 3.44
N ASP A 763 43.63 20.13 2.38
CA ASP A 763 42.86 20.21 1.13
C ASP A 763 41.57 19.34 1.23
N PRO A 764 40.50 19.71 0.52
CA PRO A 764 39.26 18.91 0.48
C PRO A 764 39.49 17.44 0.09
N ASP A 765 40.42 17.17 -0.83
CA ASP A 765 40.71 15.80 -1.32
C ASP A 765 41.43 14.93 -0.27
N THR A 766 42.05 15.55 0.74
CA THR A 766 42.76 14.86 1.82
C THR A 766 42.04 14.96 3.16
N LEU A 767 40.78 15.44 3.16
CA LEU A 767 40.02 15.72 4.37
C LEU A 767 39.73 14.44 5.19
N GLU A 768 39.41 13.34 4.52
CA GLU A 768 39.13 12.04 5.16
C GLU A 768 40.39 11.56 5.91
N ALA A 769 41.53 11.52 5.24
CA ALA A 769 42.79 11.12 5.85
C ALA A 769 43.18 12.02 7.04
N LYS A 770 42.86 13.32 6.98
CA LYS A 770 43.11 14.25 8.06
C LYS A 770 42.19 14.01 9.27
N VAL A 771 40.93 13.64 9.03
CA VAL A 771 39.99 13.28 10.09
C VAL A 771 40.46 12.00 10.77
N ASP A 772 40.86 10.99 10.01
CA ASP A 772 41.39 9.73 10.53
C ASP A 772 42.66 9.96 11.39
N ASP A 773 43.59 10.79 10.92
CA ASP A 773 44.80 11.17 11.68
C ASP A 773 44.41 11.87 13.02
N LEU A 774 43.41 12.74 12.99
CA LEU A 774 42.94 13.42 14.20
C LEU A 774 42.28 12.45 15.18
N LEU A 775 41.48 11.50 14.70
CA LEU A 775 40.85 10.47 15.53
C LEU A 775 41.95 9.56 16.16
N GLU A 776 42.92 9.15 15.37
CA GLU A 776 44.06 8.34 15.88
C GLU A 776 44.88 9.12 16.96
N LYS A 777 45.17 10.38 16.70
CA LYS A 777 45.85 11.26 17.67
C LYS A 777 45.02 11.44 18.95
N HIS A 778 43.74 11.64 18.82
CA HIS A 778 42.84 11.76 19.99
C HIS A 778 42.87 10.48 20.85
N LEU A 779 42.72 9.32 20.23
CA LEU A 779 42.79 8.02 20.93
C LEU A 779 44.15 7.79 21.58
N LYS A 780 45.24 8.27 20.94
CA LYS A 780 46.60 8.17 21.50
C LYS A 780 46.74 9.07 22.75
N ILE A 781 46.27 10.31 22.64
CA ILE A 781 46.32 11.28 23.78
C ILE A 781 45.49 10.77 24.96
N GLU A 782 44.31 10.19 24.70
CA GLU A 782 43.49 9.59 25.73
C GLU A 782 44.23 8.45 26.49
N ARG A 783 44.90 7.59 25.73
CA ARG A 783 45.72 6.48 26.30
C ARG A 783 46.90 6.97 27.10
N GLU A 784 47.60 8.01 26.61
CA GLU A 784 48.71 8.65 27.32
C GLU A 784 48.25 9.34 28.61
N LEU A 785 47.13 10.08 28.56
CA LEU A 785 46.52 10.72 29.70
C LEU A 785 46.13 9.67 30.78
N ARG A 786 45.52 8.57 30.33
CA ARG A 786 45.17 7.47 31.25
C ARG A 786 46.39 6.88 31.92
N ARG A 787 47.46 6.59 31.16
CA ARG A 787 48.74 6.08 31.70
C ARG A 787 49.38 7.06 32.69
N PHE A 788 49.35 8.34 32.37
CA PHE A 788 49.85 9.38 33.25
C PHE A 788 49.10 9.45 34.57
N ARG A 789 47.77 9.42 34.52
CA ARG A 789 46.88 9.37 35.70
C ARG A 789 47.16 8.10 36.54
N GLU A 790 47.29 6.94 35.90
CA GLU A 790 47.63 5.69 36.57
C GLU A 790 49.03 5.75 37.24
N GLY A 791 50.01 6.25 36.55
CA GLY A 791 51.35 6.41 37.11
C GLY A 791 51.40 7.35 38.32
N LYS A 792 50.67 8.47 38.21
CA LYS A 792 50.50 9.43 39.33
C LYS A 792 49.79 8.80 40.52
N ALA A 793 48.71 8.08 40.28
CA ALA A 793 47.91 7.39 41.30
C ALA A 793 48.73 6.33 42.02
N VAL A 794 49.57 5.56 41.31
CA VAL A 794 50.48 4.55 41.91
C VAL A 794 51.52 5.24 42.80
N ALA A 795 52.15 6.35 42.34
CA ALA A 795 53.12 7.11 43.16
C ALA A 795 52.50 7.59 44.47
N TYR A 796 51.31 8.20 44.44
CA TYR A 796 50.59 8.60 45.66
C TYR A 796 50.24 7.42 46.55
N TYR A 797 49.81 6.29 45.94
CA TYR A 797 49.53 5.06 46.73
C TYR A 797 50.78 4.51 47.44
N GLU A 798 51.95 4.57 46.85
CA GLU A 798 53.20 4.07 47.44
C GLU A 798 53.71 4.93 48.63
N GLU A 799 53.27 6.17 48.72
CA GLU A 799 53.54 7.07 49.89
C GLU A 799 52.61 6.77 51.07
N LEU A 800 51.45 6.14 50.88
CA LEU A 800 50.53 5.81 51.95
C LEU A 800 51.09 4.66 52.82
N ARG A 801 50.82 4.75 54.12
CA ARG A 801 51.23 3.72 55.08
C ARG A 801 49.97 3.18 55.78
N PRO A 802 49.79 1.87 55.87
CA PRO A 802 48.73 1.30 56.68
C PRO A 802 48.91 1.59 58.17
N THR A 803 47.81 1.89 58.81
CA THR A 803 47.74 2.00 60.30
C THR A 803 47.28 0.67 60.83
N GLU A 804 47.93 0.19 61.91
CA GLU A 804 47.54 -1.09 62.53
C GLU A 804 46.43 -0.82 63.54
N VAL A 805 45.30 -1.45 63.34
CA VAL A 805 44.11 -1.37 64.19
C VAL A 805 43.83 -2.76 64.77
N ALA A 806 44.14 -2.98 66.03
CA ALA A 806 43.99 -4.28 66.72
C ALA A 806 44.55 -5.52 65.92
N GLY A 807 45.71 -5.33 65.29
CA GLY A 807 46.39 -6.37 64.51
C GLY A 807 45.98 -6.50 63.06
N ILE A 808 45.12 -5.58 62.56
CA ILE A 808 44.65 -5.48 61.18
C ILE A 808 45.28 -4.25 60.50
N PRO A 809 46.00 -4.38 59.39
CA PRO A 809 46.46 -3.27 58.60
C PRO A 809 45.30 -2.57 57.88
N VAL A 810 45.08 -1.28 58.21
CA VAL A 810 44.03 -0.42 57.64
C VAL A 810 44.71 0.65 56.79
N LEU A 811 44.45 0.72 55.47
CA LEU A 811 44.96 1.77 54.61
C LEU A 811 43.85 2.69 54.18
N THR A 812 43.94 3.96 54.47
CA THR A 812 43.05 4.99 53.97
C THR A 812 43.85 6.05 53.25
N GLY A 813 43.34 6.59 52.15
CA GLY A 813 44.03 7.65 51.45
C GLY A 813 43.26 8.26 50.30
N THR A 814 43.65 9.51 49.98
CA THR A 814 43.10 10.22 48.82
C THR A 814 44.09 10.08 47.64
N ILE A 815 43.61 9.61 46.52
CA ILE A 815 44.36 9.46 45.28
C ILE A 815 43.91 10.53 44.30
N PRO A 816 44.76 11.52 43.98
CA PRO A 816 44.39 12.57 43.03
C PRO A 816 44.10 12.02 41.64
N ASP A 817 43.05 12.51 41.02
CA ASP A 817 42.65 12.20 39.62
C ASP A 817 42.42 10.68 39.32
N GLY A 818 42.23 9.86 40.34
CA GLY A 818 42.01 8.43 40.23
C GLY A 818 40.53 8.10 39.98
N ASP A 819 40.19 7.57 38.84
CA ASP A 819 38.86 7.02 38.57
C ASP A 819 38.62 5.72 39.38
N ALA A 820 37.36 5.23 39.35
CA ALA A 820 36.99 4.03 40.08
C ALA A 820 37.83 2.81 39.68
N ASP A 821 38.22 2.69 38.43
CA ASP A 821 39.03 1.56 37.92
C ASP A 821 40.46 1.63 38.40
N ILE A 822 41.05 2.82 38.48
CA ILE A 822 42.37 3.07 39.06
C ILE A 822 42.31 2.71 40.53
N LEU A 823 41.34 3.23 41.29
CA LEU A 823 41.22 2.93 42.71
C LEU A 823 41.03 1.41 42.96
N ARG A 824 40.20 0.70 42.17
CA ARG A 824 40.04 -0.75 42.29
C ARG A 824 41.38 -1.49 42.10
N ARG A 825 42.17 -1.12 41.09
CA ARG A 825 43.48 -1.77 40.88
C ARG A 825 44.43 -1.53 42.04
N LEU A 826 44.36 -0.36 42.64
CA LEU A 826 45.18 -0.07 43.83
C LEU A 826 44.69 -0.87 45.05
N THR A 827 43.41 -1.04 45.25
CA THR A 827 42.85 -1.88 46.33
C THR A 827 43.21 -3.37 46.11
N ASP A 828 43.22 -3.84 44.88
CA ASP A 828 43.66 -5.22 44.55
C ASP A 828 45.16 -5.42 44.89
N ARG A 829 45.99 -4.40 44.59
CA ARG A 829 47.41 -4.40 44.92
C ARG A 829 47.65 -4.45 46.43
N PHE A 830 46.83 -3.72 47.23
CA PHE A 830 46.88 -3.78 48.68
C PHE A 830 46.53 -5.17 49.21
N ARG A 831 45.41 -5.76 48.74
CA ARG A 831 44.95 -7.08 49.18
C ARG A 831 45.96 -8.20 48.81
N ALA A 832 46.61 -8.11 47.67
CA ALA A 832 47.66 -9.04 47.29
C ALA A 832 48.87 -9.00 48.23
N LYS A 833 49.14 -7.81 48.85
CA LYS A 833 50.26 -7.61 49.80
C LYS A 833 49.88 -7.92 51.24
N HIS A 834 48.63 -7.68 51.59
CA HIS A 834 48.12 -7.82 52.98
C HIS A 834 46.92 -8.77 53.00
N GLY A 835 47.11 -10.03 53.39
CA GLY A 835 46.10 -11.08 53.34
C GLY A 835 44.93 -10.84 54.31
N ASN A 836 45.12 -9.96 55.36
CA ASN A 836 44.15 -9.70 56.38
C ASN A 836 43.90 -8.20 56.62
N GLY A 837 43.80 -7.39 55.55
CA GLY A 837 43.72 -5.92 55.66
C GLY A 837 42.41 -5.33 55.10
N VAL A 838 42.18 -4.07 55.52
CA VAL A 838 41.10 -3.22 55.02
C VAL A 838 41.71 -1.99 54.30
N ILE A 839 41.21 -1.68 53.12
CA ILE A 839 41.63 -0.48 52.36
C ILE A 839 40.41 0.33 51.90
N VAL A 840 40.50 1.64 52.06
CA VAL A 840 39.54 2.62 51.48
C VAL A 840 40.32 3.72 50.78
N LEU A 841 40.16 3.80 49.48
CA LEU A 841 40.73 4.86 48.66
C LEU A 841 39.60 5.75 48.12
N ALA A 842 39.88 7.06 48.11
CA ALA A 842 38.96 8.05 47.57
C ALA A 842 39.69 8.96 46.57
N SER A 843 38.95 9.53 45.68
CA SER A 843 39.39 10.52 44.68
C SER A 843 38.31 11.56 44.43
N THR A 844 38.72 12.67 43.86
CA THR A 844 37.80 13.68 43.31
C THR A 844 37.88 13.60 41.78
N VAL A 845 36.77 13.33 41.14
CA VAL A 845 36.63 13.27 39.67
C VAL A 845 35.42 14.12 39.26
N GLU A 846 35.62 15.12 38.45
CA GLU A 846 34.54 16.05 37.98
C GLU A 846 33.71 16.62 39.15
N ASP A 847 34.39 17.15 40.18
CA ASP A 847 33.80 17.69 41.41
C ASP A 847 32.89 16.72 42.19
N ARG A 848 33.12 15.41 42.03
CA ARG A 848 32.44 14.37 42.80
C ARG A 848 33.44 13.47 43.53
N ALA A 849 33.06 13.01 44.68
CA ALA A 849 33.81 12.00 45.39
C ALA A 849 33.58 10.63 44.75
N VAL A 850 34.68 9.92 44.48
CA VAL A 850 34.70 8.50 44.07
C VAL A 850 35.43 7.74 45.17
N ILE A 851 34.82 6.72 45.73
CA ILE A 851 35.35 5.96 46.87
C ILE A 851 35.32 4.45 46.47
N VAL A 852 36.40 3.75 46.76
CA VAL A 852 36.49 2.31 46.63
C VAL A 852 37.00 1.72 47.93
N ALA A 853 36.25 0.78 48.48
CA ALA A 853 36.63 0.03 49.71
C ALA A 853 36.84 -1.46 49.33
N ALA A 854 37.85 -2.05 49.95
CA ALA A 854 38.06 -3.49 49.82
C ALA A 854 38.48 -4.07 51.14
N VAL A 855 38.03 -5.30 51.36
CA VAL A 855 38.30 -6.11 52.57
C VAL A 855 38.92 -7.44 52.12
N SER A 856 39.93 -7.91 52.84
CA SER A 856 40.54 -9.21 52.48
C SER A 856 39.56 -10.36 52.76
N PRO A 857 39.66 -11.50 52.01
CA PRO A 857 38.78 -12.67 52.19
C PRO A 857 38.72 -13.16 53.67
N ASP A 858 39.82 -13.29 54.33
CA ASP A 858 39.89 -13.75 55.74
C ASP A 858 39.10 -12.86 56.74
N LEU A 859 38.99 -11.57 56.46
CA LEU A 859 38.20 -10.66 57.26
C LEU A 859 36.71 -10.71 56.88
N VAL A 860 36.38 -11.02 55.58
CA VAL A 860 34.98 -11.23 55.17
C VAL A 860 34.43 -12.48 55.91
N ASP A 861 35.21 -13.55 56.04
CA ASP A 861 34.81 -14.72 56.81
C ASP A 861 34.63 -14.44 58.29
N ARG A 862 35.19 -13.32 58.80
CA ARG A 862 35.06 -12.82 60.22
C ARG A 862 33.94 -11.76 60.34
N GLY A 863 33.12 -11.56 59.32
CA GLY A 863 31.96 -10.66 59.32
C GLY A 863 32.22 -9.22 58.90
N PHE A 864 33.38 -8.93 58.26
CA PHE A 864 33.61 -7.62 57.65
C PHE A 864 33.01 -7.58 56.27
N ASP A 865 32.36 -6.44 55.96
CA ASP A 865 31.72 -6.24 54.63
C ASP A 865 32.14 -4.87 54.05
N ALA A 866 32.74 -4.92 52.82
CA ALA A 866 33.16 -3.69 52.15
C ALA A 866 31.94 -2.86 51.67
N ALA A 867 30.78 -3.49 51.43
CA ALA A 867 29.56 -2.77 51.01
C ALA A 867 29.00 -1.96 52.21
N GLU A 868 28.96 -2.55 53.41
CA GLU A 868 28.56 -1.81 54.61
C GLU A 868 29.56 -0.66 54.91
N LEU A 869 30.85 -0.93 54.82
CA LEU A 869 31.89 0.09 55.03
C LEU A 869 31.76 1.26 54.05
N VAL A 870 31.56 0.93 52.75
CA VAL A 870 31.44 1.97 51.72
C VAL A 870 30.17 2.79 51.86
N ASP A 871 29.08 2.22 52.36
CA ASP A 871 27.83 2.95 52.59
C ASP A 871 27.98 3.96 53.75
N GLU A 872 28.65 3.58 54.84
CA GLU A 872 28.94 4.51 55.96
C GLU A 872 29.87 5.65 55.51
N VAL A 873 30.91 5.33 54.75
CA VAL A 873 31.86 6.32 54.22
C VAL A 873 31.16 7.23 53.19
N ALA A 874 30.29 6.68 52.35
CA ALA A 874 29.54 7.44 51.35
C ALA A 874 28.51 8.40 51.94
N ALA A 875 27.90 8.07 53.05
CA ALA A 875 26.95 8.94 53.75
C ALA A 875 27.56 10.27 54.13
N ILE A 876 28.85 10.30 54.52
CA ILE A 876 29.57 11.53 54.91
C ILE A 876 29.80 12.46 53.72
N VAL A 877 30.05 11.90 52.53
CA VAL A 877 30.22 12.66 51.28
C VAL A 877 28.90 12.90 50.55
N GLU A 878 27.75 12.68 51.20
CA GLU A 878 26.39 12.84 50.67
C GLU A 878 26.16 11.96 49.43
N GLY A 879 26.61 10.72 49.53
CA GLY A 879 26.58 9.73 48.46
C GLY A 879 25.84 8.45 48.82
N LYS A 880 25.92 7.51 47.89
CA LYS A 880 25.49 6.13 48.11
C LYS A 880 26.49 5.18 47.47
N GLY A 881 26.65 4.03 48.06
CA GLY A 881 27.54 3.00 47.58
C GLY A 881 26.88 1.64 47.49
N GLY A 882 27.65 0.64 47.13
CA GLY A 882 27.26 -0.74 47.10
C GLY A 882 28.33 -1.62 46.45
N GLY A 883 28.17 -2.92 46.60
CA GLY A 883 29.12 -3.88 46.02
C GLY A 883 29.01 -5.27 46.64
N LYS A 884 30.11 -5.98 46.63
CA LYS A 884 30.26 -7.28 47.27
C LYS A 884 31.01 -7.12 48.60
N PRO A 885 30.88 -8.06 49.55
CA PRO A 885 31.62 -7.99 50.82
C PRO A 885 33.12 -7.80 50.70
N ILE A 886 33.73 -8.27 49.59
CA ILE A 886 35.17 -8.18 49.33
C ILE A 886 35.58 -6.87 48.64
N LEU A 887 34.67 -6.18 47.92
CA LEU A 887 34.97 -4.99 47.14
C LEU A 887 33.69 -4.20 46.90
N ALA A 888 33.63 -2.96 47.28
CA ALA A 888 32.50 -2.06 47.06
C ALA A 888 32.99 -0.67 46.65
N GLN A 889 32.10 0.10 46.02
CA GLN A 889 32.38 1.46 45.58
C GLN A 889 31.21 2.39 45.84
N ALA A 890 31.51 3.67 45.96
CA ALA A 890 30.53 4.73 46.17
C ALA A 890 30.87 5.97 45.37
N GLY A 891 29.85 6.78 45.09
CA GLY A 891 29.98 8.14 44.62
C GLY A 891 29.33 9.12 45.59
N GLY A 892 29.90 10.32 45.76
CA GLY A 892 29.35 11.36 46.62
C GLY A 892 29.34 12.73 45.94
N LYS A 893 28.43 13.61 46.44
CA LYS A 893 28.27 14.96 45.89
C LYS A 893 29.24 15.99 46.53
N ASN A 894 29.85 15.64 47.69
CA ASN A 894 30.64 16.55 48.49
C ASN A 894 32.09 16.04 48.64
N PRO A 895 32.98 16.27 47.65
CA PRO A 895 34.35 15.77 47.68
C PRO A 895 35.20 16.41 48.80
N GLU A 896 34.85 17.61 49.31
CA GLU A 896 35.56 18.29 50.41
C GLU A 896 35.50 17.48 51.72
N LYS A 897 34.48 16.64 51.90
CA LYS A 897 34.32 15.77 53.05
C LYS A 897 35.05 14.41 52.95
N ILE A 898 35.81 14.16 51.89
CA ILE A 898 36.60 12.93 51.74
C ILE A 898 37.53 12.68 52.98
N PRO A 899 38.26 13.66 53.51
CA PRO A 899 39.08 13.43 54.70
C PRO A 899 38.28 12.93 55.91
N ASP A 900 37.12 13.52 56.18
CA ASP A 900 36.23 13.13 57.29
C ASP A 900 35.66 11.72 57.05
N ALA A 901 35.33 11.41 55.81
CA ALA A 901 34.83 10.10 55.41
C ALA A 901 35.89 9.00 55.59
N LEU A 902 37.13 9.27 55.26
CA LEU A 902 38.24 8.34 55.48
C LEU A 902 38.61 8.18 56.97
N ALA A 903 38.41 9.21 57.79
CA ALA A 903 38.75 9.21 59.20
C ALA A 903 37.90 8.22 60.06
N ILE A 904 36.71 7.84 59.64
CA ILE A 904 35.86 6.88 60.37
C ILE A 904 36.33 5.43 60.19
N VAL A 905 37.09 5.09 59.15
CA VAL A 905 37.45 3.74 58.78
C VAL A 905 38.21 2.98 59.91
N PRO A 906 39.19 3.54 60.58
CA PRO A 906 39.84 2.86 61.71
C PRO A 906 38.89 2.55 62.87
N GLY A 907 37.96 3.45 63.16
CA GLY A 907 36.89 3.23 64.17
C GLY A 907 35.99 2.10 63.79
N TRP A 908 35.52 2.08 62.54
CA TRP A 908 34.67 1.05 61.99
C TRP A 908 35.29 -0.38 62.07
N VAL A 909 36.61 -0.48 61.82
CA VAL A 909 37.37 -1.74 61.97
C VAL A 909 37.47 -2.15 63.45
N LYS A 910 37.66 -1.19 64.35
CA LYS A 910 37.75 -1.47 65.77
C LYS A 910 36.44 -1.99 66.38
N ASP A 911 35.32 -1.35 65.95
CA ASP A 911 33.98 -1.71 66.52
C ASP A 911 33.51 -3.10 66.08
N ARG A 912 33.98 -3.60 64.89
CA ARG A 912 33.69 -4.96 64.47
C ARG A 912 34.56 -6.04 65.03
N LEU A 913 35.60 -5.67 65.79
CA LEU A 913 36.46 -6.60 66.55
C LEU A 913 36.05 -6.69 67.98
N ALA A 914 35.24 -5.76 68.51
CA ALA A 914 34.72 -5.75 69.86
C ALA A 914 33.51 -6.68 70.01
#